data_0378ca84732b761acf9d58cbdf99a6db
#
_entry.id   0378ca84732b761acf9d58cbdf99a6db
#
_cell.length_a   1.000
_cell.length_b   1.000
_cell.length_c   1.000
_cell.angle_alpha   90.00
_cell.angle_beta   90.00
_cell.angle_gamma   90.00
#
_symmetry.space_group_name_H-M   'P 1'
#
loop_
_entity.id
_entity.type
_entity.pdbx_description
1 polymer ?
#
loop_
_entity_poly.entity_id
_entity_poly.type
_entity_poly.pdbx_seq_one_letter_code
_entity_poly.pdbx_strand_id
1 'polypeptide(L)'
;MQQIRIPRKGPSAAISAPRPSRDAAEAALVEHYPALVRLAHLVLPPSLGRQRRVLAAHAVVQRALPRGGPARADALPRPRGPREEAHAWLRARVVTGALTARELRPAALALPRVTGLRLFPRAGGGDELALDRALAAVAPEVRAALALTLLERLGPEETTALLAGAGVTAPHRALDAAARLRATVPGDPAALLRGPEFDPCTVHLRPTDLLRRRRRGRAAALAAVLLLAALPAAGALRADAPAPVPAAAAPGPAADPAALLRADPERWADTSRVDFTAWPARGDRTRDTALLGRALTAWAGDGVRTETTPRTSAAPPAGPPALLYAGETDGAAVVLLHDGVRLARYTEPPAGAPVLVLARADDADVTTAASVVLARTGAGTRYLLAPWIAEAGVRDLAAPAAAARELAVAPDGVTPPVPAPRPAGAGGCGGTTVLQLRSSARIVEDHAFLVADLGGLGPAHLSWTPLPAPGVPSRQPREATGPLGLAAWARSGCLLGPLRDSGVRSVNRWEYAEQQLPERAGRALWVCARAETWEGTGRADVVLETPARTPETVRPLLTVPDTAACGRFGQDVLAGGPWTSPSGARYLLAAGSRHVVGITAGGAVRARAQGRVFAARAPGAGAAVLDGRLADGGLLRGWTAAGG
;
A
#
# COMPACT_ATOMS: atom_id res chain seq x y z
N MET A 1 24.26 27.95 -3.09
CA MET A 1 24.04 27.61 -1.65
C MET A 1 24.18 28.90 -0.85
N GLN A 2 23.05 29.58 -0.60
CA GLN A 2 23.03 30.77 0.28
C GLN A 2 22.49 30.32 1.64
N GLN A 3 23.36 30.42 2.65
CA GLN A 3 22.99 30.21 4.06
C GLN A 3 22.04 31.32 4.51
N ILE A 4 20.83 30.95 4.89
CA ILE A 4 19.86 31.87 5.49
C ILE A 4 20.27 32.13 6.94
N ARG A 5 20.79 33.33 7.22
CA ARG A 5 21.01 33.85 8.57
C ARG A 5 19.67 34.14 9.22
N ILE A 6 19.36 33.41 10.30
CA ILE A 6 18.24 33.73 11.21
C ILE A 6 18.75 34.78 12.20
N PRO A 7 18.04 35.90 12.43
CA PRO A 7 18.47 36.89 13.43
C PRO A 7 18.41 36.26 14.82
N ARG A 8 19.52 36.38 15.56
CA ARG A 8 19.58 36.04 16.99
C ARG A 8 18.84 37.12 17.76
N LYS A 9 17.68 36.80 18.36
CA LYS A 9 17.06 37.59 19.42
C LYS A 9 17.01 36.78 20.70
N GLY A 10 17.59 37.33 21.75
CA GLY A 10 17.41 37.18 23.19
C GLY A 10 17.48 35.79 23.84
N PRO A 11 17.77 35.73 25.13
CA PRO A 11 17.91 34.45 25.83
C PRO A 11 16.54 33.75 25.89
N SER A 12 16.41 32.67 25.13
CA SER A 12 15.31 31.73 25.25
C SER A 12 15.39 31.11 26.65
N ALA A 13 14.34 31.24 27.45
CA ALA A 13 14.21 30.54 28.73
C ALA A 13 14.51 29.05 28.51
N ALA A 14 15.49 28.56 29.26
CA ALA A 14 16.05 27.24 29.07
C ALA A 14 14.99 26.15 29.29
N ILE A 15 14.78 25.31 28.26
CA ILE A 15 14.14 24.02 28.44
C ILE A 15 14.95 23.24 29.44
N SER A 16 14.38 22.97 30.62
CA SER A 16 15.09 22.40 31.80
C SER A 16 15.52 20.93 31.65
N ALA A 17 15.39 20.30 30.49
CA ALA A 17 15.85 18.93 30.26
C ALA A 17 17.30 18.94 29.74
N PRO A 18 18.20 18.08 30.28
CA PRO A 18 19.54 17.95 29.77
C PRO A 18 19.52 17.53 28.29
N ARG A 19 20.46 18.09 27.51
CA ARG A 19 20.57 17.80 26.07
C ARG A 19 20.99 16.34 25.89
N PRO A 20 20.19 15.50 25.21
CA PRO A 20 20.56 14.10 24.98
C PRO A 20 21.76 13.99 24.04
N SER A 21 22.44 12.83 24.07
CA SER A 21 23.41 12.49 23.04
C SER A 21 22.74 12.49 21.66
N ARG A 22 23.53 12.70 20.63
CA ARG A 22 23.01 12.70 19.24
C ARG A 22 22.35 11.36 18.91
N ASP A 23 23.02 10.26 19.26
CA ASP A 23 22.54 8.90 18.98
C ASP A 23 21.22 8.60 19.71
N ALA A 24 21.09 9.02 20.98
CA ALA A 24 19.85 8.89 21.73
C ALA A 24 18.72 9.74 21.12
N ALA A 25 19.03 10.94 20.63
CA ALA A 25 18.05 11.80 19.95
C ALA A 25 17.65 11.23 18.58
N GLU A 26 18.58 10.68 17.80
CA GLU A 26 18.29 10.03 16.52
C GLU A 26 17.45 8.77 16.72
N ALA A 27 17.78 7.91 17.69
CA ALA A 27 16.99 6.73 18.02
C ALA A 27 15.56 7.09 18.45
N ALA A 28 15.39 8.06 19.35
CA ALA A 28 14.08 8.54 19.77
C ALA A 28 13.30 9.22 18.64
N LEU A 29 14.00 9.91 17.72
CA LEU A 29 13.37 10.51 16.56
C LEU A 29 12.80 9.44 15.63
N VAL A 30 13.55 8.38 15.34
CA VAL A 30 13.09 7.28 14.47
C VAL A 30 11.88 6.57 15.08
N GLU A 31 11.95 6.27 16.39
CA GLU A 31 10.88 5.57 17.11
C GLU A 31 9.58 6.39 17.15
N HIS A 32 9.67 7.70 17.39
CA HIS A 32 8.51 8.57 17.61
C HIS A 32 8.22 9.51 16.43
N TYR A 33 8.85 9.29 15.26
CA TYR A 33 8.76 10.20 14.12
C TYR A 33 7.32 10.54 13.71
N PRO A 34 6.37 9.57 13.53
CA PRO A 34 5.01 9.89 13.14
C PRO A 34 4.26 10.74 14.17
N ALA A 35 4.47 10.49 15.47
CA ALA A 35 3.84 11.27 16.54
C ALA A 35 4.36 12.71 16.56
N LEU A 36 5.67 12.89 16.46
CA LEU A 36 6.31 14.22 16.43
C LEU A 36 5.90 15.03 15.20
N VAL A 37 5.79 14.40 14.02
CA VAL A 37 5.33 15.09 12.79
C VAL A 37 3.86 15.47 12.91
N ARG A 38 3.01 14.63 13.48
CA ARG A 38 1.60 14.93 13.74
C ARG A 38 1.45 16.09 14.71
N LEU A 39 2.22 16.11 15.80
CA LEU A 39 2.27 17.21 16.75
C LEU A 39 2.65 18.53 16.07
N ALA A 40 3.73 18.54 15.28
CA ALA A 40 4.14 19.71 14.51
C ALA A 40 3.05 20.18 13.53
N HIS A 41 2.42 19.25 12.81
CA HIS A 41 1.36 19.53 11.85
C HIS A 41 0.17 20.23 12.50
N LEU A 42 -0.25 19.82 13.69
CA LEU A 42 -1.38 20.43 14.40
C LEU A 42 -1.08 21.84 14.91
N VAL A 43 0.15 22.08 15.37
CA VAL A 43 0.58 23.39 15.88
C VAL A 43 0.78 24.41 14.77
N LEU A 44 1.27 24.01 13.61
CA LEU A 44 1.54 24.87 12.46
C LEU A 44 0.28 25.61 11.97
N PRO A 45 0.42 26.86 11.45
CA PRO A 45 -0.72 27.66 11.01
C PRO A 45 -1.52 26.99 9.88
N PRO A 46 -2.84 26.92 9.96
CA PRO A 46 -3.70 26.41 8.88
C PRO A 46 -3.62 27.24 7.60
N SER A 47 -3.27 28.53 7.72
CA SER A 47 -3.06 29.45 6.60
C SER A 47 -1.97 29.01 5.61
N LEU A 48 -1.06 28.12 6.02
CA LEU A 48 -0.07 27.53 5.11
C LEU A 48 -0.70 26.64 4.03
N GLY A 49 -1.97 26.24 4.20
CA GLY A 49 -2.61 25.23 3.39
C GLY A 49 -2.04 23.82 3.65
N ARG A 50 -2.87 22.79 3.46
CA ARG A 50 -2.58 21.40 3.88
C ARG A 50 -1.22 20.89 3.39
N GLN A 51 -0.90 21.08 2.12
CA GLN A 51 0.37 20.58 1.55
C GLN A 51 1.62 21.21 2.16
N ARG A 52 1.64 22.55 2.28
CA ARG A 52 2.77 23.28 2.88
C ARG A 52 2.91 22.97 4.36
N ARG A 53 1.79 22.78 5.04
CA ARG A 53 1.73 22.42 6.46
C ARG A 53 2.34 21.05 6.72
N VAL A 54 2.07 20.03 5.87
CA VAL A 54 2.72 18.70 5.95
C VAL A 54 4.23 18.83 5.78
N LEU A 55 4.69 19.48 4.72
CA LEU A 55 6.13 19.64 4.46
C LEU A 55 6.84 20.43 5.56
N ALA A 56 6.18 21.47 6.10
CA ALA A 56 6.70 22.25 7.21
C ALA A 56 6.81 21.41 8.49
N ALA A 57 5.84 20.52 8.75
CA ALA A 57 5.87 19.62 9.90
C ALA A 57 7.09 18.69 9.86
N HIS A 58 7.31 18.03 8.73
CA HIS A 58 8.51 17.20 8.54
C HIS A 58 9.81 18.00 8.70
N ALA A 59 9.88 19.21 8.13
CA ALA A 59 11.03 20.07 8.24
C ALA A 59 11.31 20.55 9.68
N VAL A 60 10.26 20.82 10.47
CA VAL A 60 10.39 21.18 11.89
C VAL A 60 10.96 20.00 12.68
N VAL A 61 10.44 18.80 12.48
CA VAL A 61 10.90 17.59 13.20
C VAL A 61 12.35 17.27 12.85
N GLN A 62 12.74 17.30 11.59
CA GLN A 62 14.12 17.05 11.18
C GLN A 62 15.11 18.08 11.73
N ARG A 63 14.71 19.35 11.87
CA ARG A 63 15.53 20.41 12.49
C ARG A 63 15.60 20.33 14.01
N ALA A 64 14.76 19.55 14.66
CA ALA A 64 14.79 19.36 16.10
C ALA A 64 16.02 18.59 16.59
N LEU A 65 16.69 17.83 15.74
CA LEU A 65 17.92 17.11 16.07
C LEU A 65 19.02 18.05 16.59
N PRO A 66 19.85 17.60 17.56
CA PRO A 66 20.99 18.38 18.05
C PRO A 66 22.03 18.57 16.93
N ARG A 67 22.41 19.83 16.65
CA ARG A 67 23.54 20.16 15.76
C ARG A 67 24.84 20.01 16.53
N GLY A 68 25.80 19.28 16.00
CA GLY A 68 27.07 18.81 16.57
C GLY A 68 27.70 19.58 17.74
N GLY A 69 28.21 18.84 18.69
CA GLY A 69 29.01 19.21 19.85
C GLY A 69 29.00 18.06 20.86
N PRO A 70 30.11 17.76 21.56
CA PRO A 70 30.16 16.67 22.52
C PRO A 70 29.15 16.87 23.64
N ALA A 71 28.45 15.79 24.03
CA ALA A 71 27.61 15.79 25.21
C ALA A 71 28.47 16.02 26.46
N ARG A 72 28.12 16.99 27.29
CA ARG A 72 28.68 17.07 28.66
C ARG A 72 28.12 15.90 29.48
N ALA A 73 29.02 15.02 29.86
CA ALA A 73 28.75 13.82 30.64
C ALA A 73 28.71 14.09 32.14
N ASP A 74 27.93 15.07 32.60
CA ASP A 74 27.80 15.34 34.02
C ASP A 74 26.33 15.55 34.40
N ALA A 75 25.59 14.46 34.61
CA ALA A 75 24.39 14.45 35.43
C ALA A 75 24.05 13.03 35.86
N LEU A 76 23.88 12.84 37.18
CA LEU A 76 23.42 11.61 37.82
C LEU A 76 22.13 11.06 37.20
N PRO A 77 21.95 9.73 37.12
CA PRO A 77 20.78 9.11 36.54
C PRO A 77 19.50 9.47 37.31
N ARG A 78 18.54 10.06 36.59
CA ARG A 78 17.17 10.30 37.06
C ARG A 78 16.27 9.11 36.71
N PRO A 79 15.09 8.95 37.35
CA PRO A 79 14.26 7.74 37.26
C PRO A 79 13.59 7.47 35.90
N ARG A 80 13.77 8.32 34.89
CA ARG A 80 13.32 8.09 33.51
C ARG A 80 14.49 7.61 32.65
N GLY A 81 14.26 6.58 31.81
CA GLY A 81 15.31 6.04 30.95
C GLY A 81 15.79 7.05 29.89
N PRO A 82 17.05 6.96 29.41
CA PRO A 82 17.65 7.94 28.49
C PRO A 82 16.88 8.13 27.17
N ARG A 83 16.04 7.18 26.76
CA ARG A 83 15.17 7.29 25.58
C ARG A 83 13.93 8.16 25.83
N GLU A 84 13.30 8.05 26.99
CA GLU A 84 12.15 8.89 27.37
C GLU A 84 12.55 10.36 27.55
N GLU A 85 13.74 10.61 28.09
CA GLU A 85 14.32 11.95 28.21
C GLU A 85 14.61 12.56 26.84
N ALA A 86 15.15 11.77 25.90
CA ALA A 86 15.41 12.21 24.54
C ALA A 86 14.11 12.53 23.79
N HIS A 87 13.06 11.72 23.95
CA HIS A 87 11.74 11.99 23.36
C HIS A 87 11.11 13.27 23.94
N ALA A 88 11.13 13.45 25.26
CA ALA A 88 10.62 14.66 25.91
C ALA A 88 11.35 15.92 25.42
N TRP A 89 12.67 15.84 25.25
CA TRP A 89 13.49 16.93 24.72
C TRP A 89 13.15 17.24 23.25
N LEU A 90 13.01 16.22 22.39
CA LEU A 90 12.61 16.38 20.98
C LEU A 90 11.22 17.00 20.88
N ARG A 91 10.26 16.52 21.67
CA ARG A 91 8.90 17.04 21.71
C ARG A 91 8.87 18.54 22.05
N ALA A 92 9.62 18.97 23.06
CA ALA A 92 9.72 20.38 23.42
C ALA A 92 10.30 21.23 22.27
N ARG A 93 11.34 20.74 21.60
CA ARG A 93 11.94 21.43 20.45
C ARG A 93 11.02 21.48 19.24
N VAL A 94 10.25 20.43 18.99
CA VAL A 94 9.26 20.38 17.91
C VAL A 94 8.14 21.40 18.17
N VAL A 95 7.61 21.47 19.40
CA VAL A 95 6.60 22.47 19.76
C VAL A 95 7.14 23.89 19.59
N THR A 96 8.32 24.18 20.16
CA THR A 96 8.97 25.50 20.00
C THR A 96 9.20 25.84 18.54
N GLY A 97 9.72 24.89 17.74
CA GLY A 97 9.94 25.07 16.31
C GLY A 97 8.65 25.30 15.52
N ALA A 98 7.57 24.64 15.88
CA ALA A 98 6.26 24.83 15.24
C ALA A 98 5.58 26.16 15.62
N LEU A 99 5.70 26.59 16.87
CA LEU A 99 5.18 27.88 17.35
C LEU A 99 5.90 29.08 16.70
N THR A 100 7.23 28.97 16.52
CA THR A 100 8.06 30.01 15.89
C THR A 100 7.98 30.01 14.36
N ALA A 101 7.43 28.97 13.76
CA ALA A 101 7.29 28.83 12.29
C ALA A 101 6.31 29.84 11.64
N ARG A 102 5.69 30.72 12.40
CA ARG A 102 4.80 31.79 11.91
C ARG A 102 5.44 32.70 10.86
N GLU A 103 6.77 32.81 10.88
CA GLU A 103 7.53 33.70 10.01
C GLU A 103 8.19 32.99 8.82
N LEU A 104 7.89 31.71 8.57
CA LEU A 104 8.43 30.98 7.43
C LEU A 104 7.89 31.59 6.13
N ARG A 105 8.73 32.36 5.45
CA ARG A 105 8.44 32.89 4.11
C ARG A 105 8.15 31.74 3.14
N PRO A 106 7.19 31.91 2.21
CA PRO A 106 6.81 30.85 1.25
C PRO A 106 7.98 30.27 0.43
N ALA A 107 9.04 31.06 0.23
CA ALA A 107 10.23 30.66 -0.52
C ALA A 107 11.17 29.70 0.23
N ALA A 108 11.08 29.59 1.56
CA ALA A 108 11.91 28.69 2.36
C ALA A 108 11.41 27.23 2.38
N LEU A 109 10.19 27.01 1.93
CA LEU A 109 9.57 25.70 1.75
C LEU A 109 9.77 25.26 0.30
N ALA A 110 11.03 25.14 -0.14
CA ALA A 110 11.33 24.51 -1.42
C ALA A 110 10.83 23.07 -1.35
N LEU A 111 9.74 22.82 -2.05
CA LEU A 111 9.20 21.48 -2.28
C LEU A 111 10.33 20.58 -2.79
N PRO A 112 10.50 19.38 -2.25
CA PRO A 112 11.25 18.37 -2.96
C PRO A 112 10.70 18.33 -4.39
N ARG A 113 11.57 18.31 -5.39
CA ARG A 113 11.23 18.49 -6.81
C ARG A 113 10.43 17.33 -7.39
N VAL A 114 9.32 16.99 -6.78
CA VAL A 114 8.28 16.17 -7.41
C VAL A 114 7.35 17.16 -8.10
N THR A 115 7.87 17.72 -9.21
CA THR A 115 7.15 18.73 -9.99
C THR A 115 5.89 18.11 -10.56
N GLY A 116 4.75 18.55 -10.07
CA GLY A 116 3.44 18.22 -10.61
C GLY A 116 2.59 17.27 -9.79
N LEU A 117 3.05 16.89 -8.59
CA LEU A 117 2.24 16.14 -7.63
C LEU A 117 1.89 17.04 -6.44
N ARG A 118 0.65 16.96 -5.96
CA ARG A 118 0.24 17.54 -4.69
C ARG A 118 0.06 16.42 -3.67
N LEU A 119 0.56 16.66 -2.46
CA LEU A 119 0.29 15.86 -1.30
C LEU A 119 -1.10 16.27 -0.75
N PHE A 120 -2.03 15.34 -0.71
CA PHE A 120 -3.33 15.55 -0.09
C PHE A 120 -3.44 14.62 1.12
N PRO A 121 -3.74 15.13 2.31
CA PRO A 121 -4.31 14.29 3.35
C PRO A 121 -5.65 13.73 2.84
N ARG A 122 -6.01 12.57 3.32
CA ARG A 122 -7.27 11.90 2.94
C ARG A 122 -8.45 12.82 3.29
N ALA A 123 -9.45 12.92 2.42
CA ALA A 123 -10.68 13.68 2.72
C ALA A 123 -11.44 12.96 3.84
N GLY A 124 -11.65 13.66 4.96
CA GLY A 124 -12.38 13.15 6.12
C GLY A 124 -13.90 13.34 6.03
N GLY A 125 -14.59 12.82 7.01
CA GLY A 125 -16.02 13.00 7.21
C GLY A 125 -16.40 14.39 7.77
N GLY A 126 -17.67 14.52 8.18
CA GLY A 126 -18.20 15.78 8.74
C GLY A 126 -17.53 16.19 10.04
N ASP A 127 -17.21 15.24 10.91
CA ASP A 127 -16.61 15.49 12.23
C ASP A 127 -15.15 15.94 12.12
N GLU A 128 -14.37 15.33 11.21
CA GLU A 128 -13.00 15.75 10.92
C GLU A 128 -12.97 17.18 10.34
N LEU A 129 -13.93 17.51 9.48
CA LEU A 129 -14.05 18.86 8.93
C LEU A 129 -14.45 19.88 10.00
N ALA A 130 -15.34 19.52 10.93
CA ALA A 130 -15.71 20.36 12.07
C ALA A 130 -14.52 20.61 12.97
N LEU A 131 -13.75 19.57 13.30
CA LEU A 131 -12.53 19.68 14.10
C LEU A 131 -11.45 20.53 13.38
N ASP A 132 -11.22 20.34 12.06
CA ASP A 132 -10.24 21.16 11.31
C ASP A 132 -10.63 22.65 11.30
N ARG A 133 -11.92 22.96 11.15
CA ARG A 133 -12.44 24.34 11.27
C ARG A 133 -12.24 24.93 12.67
N ALA A 134 -12.54 24.14 13.70
CA ALA A 134 -12.36 24.55 15.09
C ALA A 134 -10.88 24.80 15.42
N LEU A 135 -9.98 23.94 14.93
CA LEU A 135 -8.53 24.13 15.06
C LEU A 135 -8.02 25.35 14.27
N ALA A 136 -8.63 25.65 13.12
CA ALA A 136 -8.28 26.82 12.33
C ALA A 136 -8.64 28.14 13.01
N ALA A 137 -9.69 28.14 13.83
CA ALA A 137 -10.20 29.32 14.52
C ALA A 137 -9.40 29.70 15.79
N VAL A 138 -8.54 28.83 16.30
CA VAL A 138 -7.83 29.07 17.56
C VAL A 138 -6.34 29.37 17.36
N ALA A 139 -5.73 30.01 18.36
CA ALA A 139 -4.31 30.36 18.37
C ALA A 139 -3.40 29.12 18.39
N PRO A 140 -2.16 29.21 17.87
CA PRO A 140 -1.21 28.07 17.84
C PRO A 140 -0.93 27.46 19.19
N GLU A 141 -0.88 28.27 20.25
CA GLU A 141 -0.66 27.85 21.64
C GLU A 141 -1.81 26.95 22.14
N VAL A 142 -3.05 27.25 21.71
CA VAL A 142 -4.24 26.44 22.04
C VAL A 142 -4.19 25.09 21.31
N ARG A 143 -3.80 25.11 20.02
CA ARG A 143 -3.58 23.86 19.26
C ARG A 143 -2.48 23.01 19.85
N ALA A 144 -1.39 23.64 20.32
CA ALA A 144 -0.30 22.97 21.00
C ALA A 144 -0.76 22.33 22.31
N ALA A 145 -1.52 23.07 23.14
CA ALA A 145 -2.11 22.56 24.38
C ALA A 145 -3.00 21.35 24.11
N LEU A 146 -3.90 21.45 23.13
CA LEU A 146 -4.80 20.36 22.74
C LEU A 146 -4.04 19.12 22.27
N ALA A 147 -3.04 19.29 21.40
CA ALA A 147 -2.24 18.20 20.88
C ALA A 147 -1.42 17.51 21.97
N LEU A 148 -0.82 18.26 22.89
CA LEU A 148 -0.04 17.73 24.00
C LEU A 148 -0.91 16.93 24.98
N THR A 149 -2.11 17.38 25.27
CA THR A 149 -3.04 16.68 26.17
C THR A 149 -3.69 15.45 25.53
N LEU A 150 -4.12 15.53 24.26
CA LEU A 150 -4.88 14.45 23.61
C LEU A 150 -4.00 13.41 22.90
N LEU A 151 -2.89 13.81 22.28
CA LEU A 151 -2.01 12.88 21.56
C LEU A 151 -0.86 12.37 22.42
N GLU A 152 -0.19 13.28 23.13
CA GLU A 152 0.95 12.96 24.00
C GLU A 152 0.53 12.57 25.42
N ARG A 153 -0.76 12.74 25.76
CA ARG A 153 -1.35 12.39 27.08
C ARG A 153 -0.63 13.05 28.27
N LEU A 154 -0.10 14.26 28.08
CA LEU A 154 0.54 15.00 29.15
C LEU A 154 -0.48 15.55 30.14
N GLY A 155 -0.09 15.55 31.42
CA GLY A 155 -0.85 16.21 32.48
C GLY A 155 -0.87 17.73 32.32
N PRO A 156 -1.79 18.42 33.03
CA PRO A 156 -1.90 19.89 32.97
C PRO A 156 -0.62 20.63 33.34
N GLU A 157 0.07 20.18 34.39
CA GLU A 157 1.33 20.78 34.88
C GLU A 157 2.47 20.62 33.86
N GLU A 158 2.63 19.39 33.31
CA GLU A 158 3.65 19.11 32.30
C GLU A 158 3.41 19.91 31.02
N THR A 159 2.12 20.00 30.58
CA THR A 159 1.73 20.78 29.40
C THR A 159 2.01 22.28 29.62
N THR A 160 1.67 22.80 30.78
CA THR A 160 1.95 24.20 31.19
C THR A 160 3.44 24.50 31.20
N ALA A 161 4.24 23.64 31.83
CA ALA A 161 5.68 23.79 31.88
C ALA A 161 6.33 23.74 30.49
N LEU A 162 5.87 22.84 29.61
CA LEU A 162 6.36 22.72 28.24
C LEU A 162 6.02 23.96 27.40
N LEU A 163 4.78 24.45 27.48
CA LEU A 163 4.35 25.65 26.75
C LEU A 163 5.08 26.91 27.24
N ALA A 164 5.30 27.05 28.55
CA ALA A 164 6.10 28.14 29.10
C ALA A 164 7.55 28.08 28.60
N GLY A 165 8.18 26.88 28.62
CA GLY A 165 9.51 26.65 28.05
C GLY A 165 9.60 26.90 26.54
N ALA A 166 8.49 26.75 25.82
CA ALA A 166 8.37 27.08 24.39
C ALA A 166 8.12 28.59 24.11
N GLY A 167 8.06 29.43 25.16
CA GLY A 167 7.90 30.88 25.04
C GLY A 167 6.44 31.36 25.01
N VAL A 168 5.47 30.53 25.38
CA VAL A 168 4.07 30.93 25.50
C VAL A 168 3.89 31.77 26.76
N THR A 169 3.39 32.99 26.65
CA THR A 169 3.26 33.96 27.76
C THR A 169 2.12 33.61 28.74
N ALA A 170 1.09 32.94 28.29
CA ALA A 170 -0.08 32.59 29.11
C ALA A 170 -0.47 31.11 28.92
N PRO A 171 0.35 30.13 29.36
CA PRO A 171 0.13 28.72 29.09
C PRO A 171 -1.15 28.16 29.73
N HIS A 172 -1.55 28.63 30.91
CA HIS A 172 -2.82 28.24 31.56
C HIS A 172 -4.03 28.65 30.72
N ARG A 173 -4.03 29.87 30.17
CA ARG A 173 -5.13 30.33 29.28
C ARG A 173 -5.22 29.49 28.00
N ALA A 174 -4.08 29.08 27.47
CA ALA A 174 -4.04 28.18 26.31
C ALA A 174 -4.64 26.80 26.65
N LEU A 175 -4.35 26.28 27.83
CA LEU A 175 -4.88 25.01 28.31
C LEU A 175 -6.39 25.07 28.56
N ASP A 176 -6.89 26.14 29.20
CA ASP A 176 -8.33 26.37 29.40
C ASP A 176 -9.08 26.51 28.08
N ALA A 177 -8.50 27.21 27.13
CA ALA A 177 -9.09 27.36 25.80
C ALA A 177 -9.11 26.02 25.03
N ALA A 178 -8.09 25.19 25.18
CA ALA A 178 -8.05 23.85 24.62
C ALA A 178 -9.11 22.93 25.24
N ALA A 179 -9.33 23.03 26.56
CA ALA A 179 -10.39 22.29 27.25
C ALA A 179 -11.79 22.70 26.77
N ARG A 180 -12.05 24.02 26.59
CA ARG A 180 -13.31 24.50 25.99
C ARG A 180 -13.48 24.01 24.57
N LEU A 181 -12.44 24.08 23.73
CA LEU A 181 -12.48 23.59 22.36
C LEU A 181 -12.85 22.10 22.32
N ARG A 182 -12.23 21.29 23.18
CA ARG A 182 -12.55 19.87 23.32
C ARG A 182 -14.03 19.62 23.60
N ALA A 183 -14.64 20.43 24.47
CA ALA A 183 -16.05 20.31 24.84
C ALA A 183 -17.04 20.71 23.72
N THR A 184 -16.60 21.51 22.75
CA THR A 184 -17.45 21.99 21.65
C THR A 184 -17.40 21.13 20.38
N VAL A 185 -16.40 20.26 20.26
CA VAL A 185 -16.25 19.39 19.08
C VAL A 185 -17.09 18.12 19.26
N PRO A 186 -17.95 17.75 18.29
CA PRO A 186 -18.71 16.50 18.35
C PRO A 186 -17.79 15.26 18.36
N GLY A 187 -18.21 14.22 19.06
CA GLY A 187 -17.50 12.95 19.11
C GLY A 187 -16.28 12.94 20.04
N ASP A 188 -15.28 12.08 19.73
CA ASP A 188 -14.02 12.00 20.47
C ASP A 188 -12.90 12.73 19.70
N PRO A 189 -12.52 13.96 20.07
CA PRO A 189 -11.45 14.69 19.40
C PRO A 189 -10.09 13.97 19.42
N ALA A 190 -9.82 13.13 20.44
CA ALA A 190 -8.59 12.38 20.50
C ALA A 190 -8.54 11.24 19.46
N ALA A 191 -9.66 10.57 19.23
CA ALA A 191 -9.79 9.58 18.16
C ALA A 191 -9.70 10.23 16.78
N LEU A 192 -10.39 11.36 16.57
CA LEU A 192 -10.34 12.12 15.31
C LEU A 192 -8.92 12.58 14.99
N LEU A 193 -8.18 13.15 15.97
CA LEU A 193 -6.79 13.58 15.78
C LEU A 193 -5.81 12.44 15.48
N ARG A 194 -6.12 11.21 15.93
CA ARG A 194 -5.34 10.02 15.58
C ARG A 194 -5.75 9.42 14.22
N GLY A 195 -6.87 9.84 13.68
CA GLY A 195 -7.38 9.41 12.39
C GLY A 195 -6.45 9.75 11.22
N PRO A 196 -6.66 9.09 10.08
CA PRO A 196 -5.81 9.28 8.88
C PRO A 196 -5.91 10.68 8.29
N GLU A 197 -6.97 11.42 8.59
CA GLU A 197 -7.16 12.80 8.11
C GLU A 197 -6.13 13.77 8.69
N PHE A 198 -5.77 13.59 9.97
CA PHE A 198 -4.77 14.39 10.67
C PHE A 198 -3.38 13.74 10.69
N ASP A 199 -3.17 12.68 9.91
CA ASP A 199 -1.88 12.01 9.79
C ASP A 199 -1.04 12.60 8.64
N PRO A 200 -0.01 13.40 8.95
CA PRO A 200 0.84 14.00 7.93
C PRO A 200 1.82 13.01 7.29
N CYS A 201 1.95 11.78 7.83
CA CYS A 201 2.79 10.72 7.27
C CYS A 201 2.04 9.89 6.23
N THR A 202 0.70 9.88 6.27
CA THR A 202 -0.14 9.23 5.27
C THR A 202 -0.60 10.25 4.24
N VAL A 203 0.08 10.31 3.09
CA VAL A 203 -0.20 11.29 2.04
C VAL A 203 -0.60 10.61 0.73
N HIS A 204 -1.63 11.19 0.07
CA HIS A 204 -2.03 10.79 -1.27
C HIS A 204 -1.41 11.74 -2.30
N LEU A 205 -0.74 11.18 -3.30
CA LEU A 205 -0.20 11.93 -4.42
C LEU A 205 -1.26 12.03 -5.53
N ARG A 206 -1.63 13.25 -5.92
CA ARG A 206 -2.51 13.48 -7.07
C ARG A 206 -1.82 14.41 -8.08
N PRO A 207 -1.97 14.17 -9.40
CA PRO A 207 -1.53 15.10 -10.43
C PRO A 207 -2.21 16.46 -10.23
N THR A 208 -1.45 17.55 -10.33
CA THR A 208 -1.98 18.90 -10.16
C THR A 208 -2.38 19.52 -11.50
N ASP A 209 -3.28 20.51 -11.45
CA ASP A 209 -3.60 21.34 -12.63
C ASP A 209 -2.38 22.10 -13.17
N LEU A 210 -1.31 22.25 -12.36
CA LEU A 210 -0.05 22.81 -12.82
C LEU A 210 0.64 21.95 -13.89
N LEU A 211 0.53 20.60 -13.80
CA LEU A 211 0.98 19.72 -14.88
C LEU A 211 0.16 19.91 -16.15
N ARG A 212 -1.18 20.02 -16.00
CA ARG A 212 -2.08 20.32 -17.13
C ARG A 212 -1.79 21.68 -17.73
N ARG A 213 -1.60 22.73 -16.89
CA ARG A 213 -1.24 24.07 -17.35
C ARG A 213 0.13 24.13 -18.03
N ARG A 214 1.15 23.45 -17.48
CA ARG A 214 2.48 23.34 -18.13
C ARG A 214 2.42 22.58 -19.43
N ARG A 215 1.65 21.48 -19.53
CA ARG A 215 1.42 20.76 -20.79
C ARG A 215 0.69 21.63 -21.80
N ARG A 216 -0.37 22.34 -21.38
CA ARG A 216 -1.10 23.31 -22.23
C ARG A 216 -0.21 24.49 -22.65
N GLY A 217 0.61 25.02 -21.72
CA GLY A 217 1.56 26.08 -22.01
C GLY A 217 2.66 25.64 -23.00
N ARG A 218 3.18 24.42 -22.89
CA ARG A 218 4.15 23.86 -23.85
C ARG A 218 3.49 23.57 -25.21
N ALA A 219 2.27 23.05 -25.22
CA ALA A 219 1.51 22.84 -26.45
C ALA A 219 1.17 24.17 -27.11
N ALA A 220 0.79 25.21 -26.35
CA ALA A 220 0.55 26.56 -26.87
C ALA A 220 1.84 27.22 -27.40
N ALA A 221 2.98 27.04 -26.71
CA ALA A 221 4.29 27.54 -27.17
C ALA A 221 4.75 26.82 -28.44
N LEU A 222 4.57 25.50 -28.54
CA LEU A 222 4.82 24.73 -29.76
C LEU A 222 3.90 25.16 -30.90
N ALA A 223 2.62 25.37 -30.63
CA ALA A 223 1.68 25.87 -31.63
C ALA A 223 2.02 27.30 -32.10
N ALA A 224 2.47 28.18 -31.19
CA ALA A 224 2.94 29.51 -31.53
C ALA A 224 4.23 29.50 -32.37
N VAL A 225 5.19 28.60 -32.06
CA VAL A 225 6.41 28.40 -32.86
C VAL A 225 6.06 27.85 -34.26
N LEU A 226 5.13 26.89 -34.35
CA LEU A 226 4.66 26.36 -35.62
C LEU A 226 3.90 27.41 -36.46
N LEU A 227 3.09 28.28 -35.81
CA LEU A 227 2.43 29.40 -36.45
C LEU A 227 3.41 30.46 -36.96
N LEU A 228 4.44 30.79 -36.15
CA LEU A 228 5.50 31.72 -36.55
C LEU A 228 6.39 31.17 -37.67
N ALA A 229 6.61 29.83 -37.70
CA ALA A 229 7.32 29.17 -38.81
C ALA A 229 6.48 29.04 -40.08
N ALA A 230 5.15 29.04 -39.97
CA ALA A 230 4.23 28.95 -41.12
C ALA A 230 3.98 30.33 -41.83
N LEU A 231 4.25 31.45 -41.13
CA LEU A 231 4.04 32.78 -41.71
C LEU A 231 4.92 33.11 -42.97
N PRO A 232 6.21 32.70 -43.05
CA PRO A 232 6.96 32.88 -44.30
C PRO A 232 6.58 31.89 -45.42
N ALA A 233 5.99 30.73 -45.09
CA ALA A 233 5.58 29.74 -46.11
C ALA A 233 4.22 30.07 -46.75
N ALA A 234 3.36 30.84 -46.10
CA ALA A 234 2.05 31.24 -46.62
C ALA A 234 2.11 32.31 -47.71
N GLY A 235 3.26 32.97 -47.92
CA GLY A 235 3.48 33.94 -48.98
C GLY A 235 3.92 33.31 -50.32
N ALA A 236 4.32 32.05 -50.35
CA ALA A 236 4.90 31.39 -51.53
C ALA A 236 3.99 30.36 -52.23
N LEU A 237 2.82 30.09 -51.71
CA LEU A 237 1.94 29.03 -52.21
C LEU A 237 0.50 29.53 -52.45
N ARG A 238 0.39 30.41 -53.46
CA ARG A 238 -0.88 30.62 -54.17
C ARG A 238 -0.67 30.20 -55.63
N ALA A 239 -0.72 28.91 -55.85
CA ALA A 239 -0.94 28.32 -57.15
C ALA A 239 -1.61 26.96 -56.97
N ASP A 240 -2.70 26.79 -57.68
CA ASP A 240 -3.63 25.68 -57.79
C ASP A 240 -3.10 24.30 -57.35
N ALA A 241 -3.72 23.70 -56.32
CA ALA A 241 -3.56 22.30 -55.98
C ALA A 241 -4.93 21.66 -55.73
N PRO A 242 -5.19 20.43 -56.25
CA PRO A 242 -6.43 19.71 -56.02
C PRO A 242 -6.58 19.29 -54.54
N ALA A 243 -7.85 19.12 -54.11
CA ALA A 243 -8.21 18.81 -52.72
C ALA A 243 -7.43 17.59 -52.18
N PRO A 244 -6.82 17.69 -50.98
CA PRO A 244 -6.08 16.57 -50.40
C PRO A 244 -7.04 15.47 -49.95
N VAL A 245 -6.75 14.25 -50.38
CA VAL A 245 -7.21 13.02 -49.74
C VAL A 245 -6.75 13.05 -48.27
N PRO A 246 -7.59 12.71 -47.28
CA PRO A 246 -7.14 12.71 -45.87
C PRO A 246 -5.98 11.74 -45.70
N ALA A 247 -4.79 12.28 -45.54
CA ALA A 247 -3.61 11.52 -45.13
C ALA A 247 -3.85 10.93 -43.76
N ALA A 248 -3.62 9.63 -43.61
CA ALA A 248 -3.61 8.97 -42.31
C ALA A 248 -2.74 9.79 -41.35
N ALA A 249 -3.30 10.13 -40.18
CA ALA A 249 -2.59 10.92 -39.18
C ALA A 249 -1.26 10.25 -38.89
N ALA A 250 -0.16 11.01 -38.96
CA ALA A 250 1.15 10.51 -38.58
C ALA A 250 1.11 9.96 -37.16
N PRO A 251 1.72 8.78 -36.90
CA PRO A 251 1.73 8.19 -35.57
C PRO A 251 2.23 9.21 -34.57
N GLY A 252 1.51 9.40 -33.46
CA GLY A 252 1.96 10.26 -32.36
C GLY A 252 3.28 9.73 -31.78
N PRO A 253 4.08 10.54 -31.06
CA PRO A 253 5.39 10.15 -30.54
C PRO A 253 5.37 8.91 -29.63
N ALA A 254 4.22 8.47 -29.16
CA ALA A 254 4.04 7.23 -28.40
C ALA A 254 4.00 5.97 -29.28
N ALA A 255 3.84 6.11 -30.59
CA ALA A 255 3.77 4.99 -31.57
C ALA A 255 5.09 4.78 -32.34
N ASP A 256 6.13 5.54 -32.03
CA ASP A 256 7.44 5.39 -32.68
C ASP A 256 8.28 4.30 -31.99
N PRO A 257 8.65 3.20 -32.66
CA PRO A 257 9.54 2.17 -32.11
C PRO A 257 10.92 2.68 -31.68
N ALA A 258 11.42 3.75 -32.30
CA ALA A 258 12.70 4.36 -31.96
C ALA A 258 12.64 5.13 -30.61
N ALA A 259 11.46 5.56 -30.20
CA ALA A 259 11.24 6.27 -28.94
C ALA A 259 11.05 5.33 -27.73
N LEU A 260 11.01 4.00 -27.91
CA LEU A 260 10.87 3.04 -26.82
C LEU A 260 11.98 3.18 -25.78
N LEU A 261 11.59 3.25 -24.51
CA LEU A 261 12.55 3.30 -23.41
C LEU A 261 13.18 1.92 -23.22
N ARG A 262 14.50 1.90 -22.98
CA ARG A 262 15.25 0.69 -22.68
C ARG A 262 16.10 0.94 -21.45
N ALA A 263 15.92 0.11 -20.40
CA ALA A 263 16.75 0.18 -19.22
C ALA A 263 18.12 -0.45 -19.52
N ASP A 264 19.15 0.06 -18.85
CA ASP A 264 20.47 -0.54 -18.85
C ASP A 264 20.39 -1.98 -18.31
N PRO A 265 21.12 -2.97 -18.88
CA PRO A 265 21.08 -4.36 -18.45
C PRO A 265 21.36 -4.58 -16.96
N GLU A 266 22.21 -3.76 -16.35
CA GLU A 266 22.61 -3.87 -14.94
C GLU A 266 21.86 -2.92 -14.01
N ARG A 267 20.96 -2.08 -14.51
CA ARG A 267 20.23 -1.07 -13.73
C ARG A 267 19.54 -1.62 -12.51
N TRP A 268 19.02 -2.85 -12.58
CA TRP A 268 18.32 -3.50 -11.47
C TRP A 268 19.19 -3.76 -10.24
N ALA A 269 20.51 -3.90 -10.43
CA ALA A 269 21.46 -4.15 -9.35
C ALA A 269 21.97 -2.85 -8.70
N ASP A 270 21.73 -1.70 -9.32
CA ASP A 270 22.20 -0.39 -8.85
C ASP A 270 21.04 0.62 -8.80
N THR A 271 19.92 0.22 -8.24
CA THR A 271 18.76 1.09 -8.05
C THR A 271 18.09 0.82 -6.71
N SER A 272 17.59 1.88 -6.06
CA SER A 272 16.74 1.75 -4.88
C SER A 272 15.29 1.39 -5.20
N ARG A 273 14.92 1.41 -6.47
CA ARG A 273 13.58 1.05 -6.95
C ARG A 273 13.66 -0.14 -7.89
N VAL A 274 13.39 -1.32 -7.37
CA VAL A 274 13.42 -2.60 -8.08
C VAL A 274 11.99 -2.98 -8.47
N ASP A 275 11.59 -2.55 -9.68
CA ASP A 275 10.29 -2.81 -10.28
C ASP A 275 10.41 -2.92 -11.81
N PHE A 276 9.31 -2.90 -12.57
CA PHE A 276 9.33 -2.98 -14.03
C PHE A 276 10.17 -1.90 -14.73
N THR A 277 10.46 -0.77 -14.08
CA THR A 277 11.31 0.28 -14.64
C THR A 277 12.79 -0.09 -14.67
N ALA A 278 13.16 -1.12 -13.91
CA ALA A 278 14.52 -1.67 -13.86
C ALA A 278 14.73 -2.88 -14.79
N TRP A 279 13.69 -3.31 -15.52
CA TRP A 279 13.80 -4.43 -16.45
C TRP A 279 14.49 -4.03 -17.74
N PRO A 280 15.61 -4.67 -18.13
CA PRO A 280 16.18 -4.49 -19.46
C PRO A 280 15.30 -5.16 -20.52
N ALA A 281 15.37 -4.68 -21.74
CA ALA A 281 14.73 -5.33 -22.89
C ALA A 281 15.42 -6.66 -23.21
N ARG A 282 14.66 -7.76 -23.25
CA ARG A 282 15.14 -9.12 -23.52
C ARG A 282 14.36 -9.78 -24.65
N GLY A 283 14.87 -10.90 -25.15
CA GLY A 283 14.35 -11.62 -26.30
C GLY A 283 15.15 -11.33 -27.58
N ASP A 284 14.97 -12.15 -28.59
CA ASP A 284 15.73 -12.14 -29.84
C ASP A 284 15.23 -11.11 -30.88
N ARG A 285 14.01 -10.55 -30.67
CA ARG A 285 13.36 -9.60 -31.59
C ARG A 285 13.30 -8.15 -31.05
N THR A 286 14.12 -7.80 -30.08
CA THR A 286 14.12 -6.45 -29.48
C THR A 286 14.47 -5.33 -30.45
N ARG A 287 15.06 -5.63 -31.61
CA ARG A 287 15.40 -4.69 -32.68
C ARG A 287 14.47 -4.75 -33.88
N ASP A 288 13.46 -5.62 -33.88
CA ASP A 288 12.49 -5.73 -34.96
C ASP A 288 11.52 -4.55 -34.92
N THR A 289 11.88 -3.49 -35.64
CA THR A 289 11.06 -2.24 -35.71
C THR A 289 9.68 -2.46 -36.27
N ALA A 290 9.51 -3.43 -37.19
CA ALA A 290 8.21 -3.73 -37.77
C ALA A 290 7.27 -4.38 -36.72
N LEU A 291 7.75 -5.37 -35.96
CA LEU A 291 6.99 -6.00 -34.87
C LEU A 291 6.66 -4.98 -33.77
N LEU A 292 7.66 -4.20 -33.34
CA LEU A 292 7.49 -3.17 -32.30
C LEU A 292 6.50 -2.09 -32.75
N GLY A 293 6.54 -1.70 -34.03
CA GLY A 293 5.58 -0.74 -34.61
C GLY A 293 4.16 -1.26 -34.56
N ARG A 294 3.93 -2.53 -34.95
CA ARG A 294 2.59 -3.15 -34.87
C ARG A 294 2.08 -3.22 -33.41
N ALA A 295 2.93 -3.57 -32.46
CA ALA A 295 2.57 -3.61 -31.04
C ALA A 295 2.17 -2.22 -30.51
N LEU A 296 2.90 -1.17 -30.88
CA LEU A 296 2.58 0.21 -30.51
C LEU A 296 1.31 0.73 -31.17
N THR A 297 1.10 0.41 -32.46
CA THR A 297 -0.13 0.73 -33.21
C THR A 297 -1.35 0.04 -32.56
N ALA A 298 -1.23 -1.23 -32.21
CA ALA A 298 -2.26 -1.96 -31.48
C ALA A 298 -2.61 -1.28 -30.14
N TRP A 299 -1.59 -0.79 -29.41
CA TRP A 299 -1.84 -0.06 -28.14
C TRP A 299 -2.38 1.36 -28.37
N ALA A 300 -2.14 1.94 -29.53
CA ALA A 300 -2.77 3.22 -29.92
C ALA A 300 -4.27 3.10 -30.21
N GLY A 301 -4.81 1.87 -30.37
CA GLY A 301 -6.24 1.61 -30.51
C GLY A 301 -6.67 1.16 -31.90
N ASP A 302 -5.73 0.86 -32.81
CA ASP A 302 -6.05 0.53 -34.19
C ASP A 302 -6.20 -0.99 -34.41
N GLY A 303 -7.46 -1.43 -34.54
CA GLY A 303 -7.83 -2.67 -35.25
C GLY A 303 -7.49 -4.00 -34.58
N VAL A 304 -7.01 -4.03 -33.34
CA VAL A 304 -6.62 -5.25 -32.62
C VAL A 304 -7.55 -5.53 -31.45
N ARG A 305 -7.92 -6.81 -31.26
CA ARG A 305 -8.67 -7.24 -30.08
C ARG A 305 -7.88 -6.90 -28.82
N THR A 306 -8.44 -6.00 -28.00
CA THR A 306 -7.85 -5.58 -26.75
C THR A 306 -8.61 -6.18 -25.57
N GLU A 307 -7.90 -6.89 -24.70
CA GLU A 307 -8.39 -7.44 -23.45
C GLU A 307 -7.79 -6.64 -22.28
N THR A 308 -8.60 -6.31 -21.28
CA THR A 308 -8.14 -5.55 -20.11
C THR A 308 -8.45 -6.30 -18.84
N THR A 309 -7.54 -6.27 -17.87
CA THR A 309 -7.88 -6.69 -16.49
C THR A 309 -8.88 -5.70 -15.89
N PRO A 310 -9.64 -6.10 -14.85
CA PRO A 310 -10.67 -5.24 -14.27
C PRO A 310 -10.15 -3.81 -14.01
N ARG A 311 -10.96 -2.82 -14.40
CA ARG A 311 -10.71 -1.37 -14.26
C ARG A 311 -9.37 -0.87 -14.83
N THR A 312 -8.75 -1.60 -15.75
CA THR A 312 -7.56 -1.15 -16.48
C THR A 312 -7.99 -0.35 -17.71
N SER A 313 -7.43 0.84 -17.86
CA SER A 313 -7.73 1.70 -19.01
C SER A 313 -7.15 1.10 -20.30
N ALA A 314 -7.95 1.05 -21.36
CA ALA A 314 -7.51 0.68 -22.70
C ALA A 314 -6.87 1.85 -23.47
N ALA A 315 -6.86 3.06 -22.92
CA ALA A 315 -6.32 4.24 -23.60
C ALA A 315 -4.85 4.05 -24.03
N PRO A 316 -4.38 4.69 -25.09
CA PRO A 316 -2.99 4.71 -25.50
C PRO A 316 -2.04 5.10 -24.36
N PRO A 317 -0.75 4.72 -24.42
CA PRO A 317 0.22 5.14 -23.43
C PRO A 317 0.43 6.66 -23.48
N ALA A 318 0.56 7.29 -22.31
CA ALA A 318 0.69 8.75 -22.19
C ALA A 318 2.04 9.30 -22.70
N GLY A 319 3.00 8.44 -22.96
CA GLY A 319 4.34 8.73 -23.44
C GLY A 319 5.01 7.44 -23.92
N PRO A 320 6.26 7.50 -24.37
CA PRO A 320 6.98 6.31 -24.83
C PRO A 320 7.03 5.25 -23.72
N PRO A 321 6.54 4.02 -23.98
CA PRO A 321 6.63 2.94 -23.00
C PRO A 321 8.03 2.31 -22.99
N ALA A 322 8.35 1.61 -21.89
CA ALA A 322 9.54 0.79 -21.80
C ALA A 322 9.32 -0.57 -22.49
N LEU A 323 10.28 -1.01 -23.26
CA LEU A 323 10.33 -2.36 -23.81
C LEU A 323 10.92 -3.30 -22.76
N LEU A 324 10.18 -4.35 -22.40
CA LEU A 324 10.61 -5.39 -21.45
C LEU A 324 11.00 -6.69 -22.16
N TYR A 325 10.28 -7.03 -23.24
CA TYR A 325 10.53 -8.24 -24.01
C TYR A 325 10.05 -8.08 -25.46
N ALA A 326 10.80 -8.64 -26.40
CA ALA A 326 10.33 -8.90 -27.74
C ALA A 326 11.01 -10.17 -28.27
N GLY A 327 10.23 -11.19 -28.56
CA GLY A 327 10.76 -12.49 -28.99
C GLY A 327 9.67 -13.43 -29.46
N GLU A 328 10.06 -14.65 -29.79
CA GLU A 328 9.15 -15.72 -30.17
C GLU A 328 8.95 -16.68 -28.99
N THR A 329 7.69 -17.02 -28.72
CA THR A 329 7.32 -17.94 -27.63
C THR A 329 6.23 -18.88 -28.13
N ASP A 330 6.51 -20.19 -28.17
CA ASP A 330 5.60 -21.23 -28.67
C ASP A 330 5.05 -20.93 -30.09
N GLY A 331 5.92 -20.41 -30.97
CA GLY A 331 5.58 -20.04 -32.33
C GLY A 331 4.81 -18.71 -32.51
N ALA A 332 4.52 -18.00 -31.41
CA ALA A 332 3.90 -16.68 -31.43
C ALA A 332 4.94 -15.58 -31.21
N ALA A 333 4.85 -14.49 -31.96
CA ALA A 333 5.63 -13.28 -31.65
C ALA A 333 4.98 -12.54 -30.47
N VAL A 334 5.77 -12.24 -29.44
CA VAL A 334 5.30 -11.59 -28.23
C VAL A 334 6.12 -10.32 -27.97
N VAL A 335 5.43 -9.21 -27.69
CA VAL A 335 6.04 -7.95 -27.24
C VAL A 335 5.42 -7.58 -25.90
N LEU A 336 6.28 -7.31 -24.91
CA LEU A 336 5.87 -6.84 -23.58
C LEU A 336 6.38 -5.42 -23.35
N LEU A 337 5.46 -4.51 -23.09
CA LEU A 337 5.70 -3.08 -22.87
C LEU A 337 5.20 -2.66 -21.47
N HIS A 338 5.78 -1.58 -20.92
CA HIS A 338 5.38 -0.97 -19.67
C HIS A 338 5.36 0.56 -19.76
N ASP A 339 4.24 1.22 -19.43
CA ASP A 339 4.09 2.69 -19.49
C ASP A 339 4.24 3.41 -18.15
N GLY A 340 4.73 2.70 -17.12
CA GLY A 340 4.85 3.20 -15.75
C GLY A 340 3.62 2.92 -14.87
N VAL A 341 2.50 2.49 -15.46
CA VAL A 341 1.24 2.18 -14.77
C VAL A 341 0.69 0.83 -15.20
N ARG A 342 0.90 0.45 -16.48
CA ARG A 342 0.33 -0.75 -17.08
C ARG A 342 1.40 -1.57 -17.80
N LEU A 343 1.21 -2.88 -17.76
CA LEU A 343 1.83 -3.82 -18.67
C LEU A 343 0.93 -3.97 -19.91
N ALA A 344 1.53 -4.02 -21.07
CA ALA A 344 0.89 -4.34 -22.33
C ALA A 344 1.61 -5.53 -22.97
N ARG A 345 0.89 -6.64 -23.14
CA ARG A 345 1.38 -7.81 -23.87
C ARG A 345 0.67 -7.89 -25.20
N TYR A 346 1.40 -7.64 -26.27
CA TYR A 346 0.97 -7.86 -27.64
C TYR A 346 1.44 -9.23 -28.10
N THR A 347 0.55 -10.00 -28.72
CA THR A 347 0.83 -11.36 -29.20
C THR A 347 0.33 -11.52 -30.63
N GLU A 348 1.22 -11.94 -31.53
CA GLU A 348 0.87 -12.39 -32.91
C GLU A 348 0.97 -13.91 -32.93
N PRO A 349 -0.14 -14.65 -32.86
CA PRO A 349 -0.12 -16.09 -32.91
C PRO A 349 0.25 -16.57 -34.35
N PRO A 350 0.76 -17.80 -34.50
CA PRO A 350 1.10 -18.36 -35.82
C PRO A 350 -0.13 -18.49 -36.73
N ALA A 351 -1.32 -18.57 -36.17
CA ALA A 351 -2.60 -18.55 -36.85
C ALA A 351 -3.63 -17.77 -36.03
N GLY A 352 -4.38 -16.88 -36.68
CA GLY A 352 -5.39 -16.03 -36.06
C GLY A 352 -5.00 -14.57 -35.99
N ALA A 353 -5.87 -13.76 -35.41
CA ALA A 353 -5.65 -12.32 -35.26
C ALA A 353 -4.76 -12.00 -34.05
N PRO A 354 -3.96 -10.93 -34.12
CA PRO A 354 -3.20 -10.43 -32.96
C PRO A 354 -4.11 -10.03 -31.80
N VAL A 355 -3.57 -10.13 -30.59
CA VAL A 355 -4.27 -9.77 -29.34
C VAL A 355 -3.38 -8.88 -28.50
N LEU A 356 -3.95 -7.82 -27.95
CA LEU A 356 -3.34 -6.95 -26.95
C LEU A 356 -4.00 -7.18 -25.59
N VAL A 357 -3.20 -7.53 -24.58
CA VAL A 357 -3.67 -7.67 -23.20
C VAL A 357 -3.06 -6.55 -22.37
N LEU A 358 -3.91 -5.78 -21.67
CA LEU A 358 -3.49 -4.70 -20.77
C LEU A 358 -3.80 -5.07 -19.33
N ALA A 359 -2.81 -4.94 -18.46
CA ALA A 359 -2.95 -5.16 -17.03
C ALA A 359 -2.33 -4.01 -16.24
N ARG A 360 -2.96 -3.64 -15.14
CA ARG A 360 -2.42 -2.66 -14.21
C ARG A 360 -1.18 -3.21 -13.50
N ALA A 361 -0.17 -2.37 -13.29
CA ALA A 361 1.13 -2.72 -12.72
C ALA A 361 1.79 -1.56 -11.95
N ASP A 362 1.00 -0.55 -11.57
CA ASP A 362 1.49 0.57 -10.75
C ASP A 362 1.79 0.10 -9.32
N ASP A 363 2.75 0.74 -8.68
CA ASP A 363 3.22 0.39 -7.32
C ASP A 363 3.73 -1.06 -7.19
N ALA A 364 4.25 -1.64 -8.27
CA ALA A 364 4.95 -2.91 -8.22
C ALA A 364 6.24 -2.80 -7.40
N ASP A 365 6.62 -3.89 -6.75
CA ASP A 365 7.81 -4.05 -5.92
C ASP A 365 8.63 -5.27 -6.38
N VAL A 366 9.67 -5.62 -5.63
CA VAL A 366 10.55 -6.75 -5.92
C VAL A 366 9.79 -8.05 -6.18
N THR A 367 8.71 -8.32 -5.43
CA THR A 367 7.94 -9.56 -5.51
C THR A 367 6.85 -9.51 -6.58
N THR A 368 6.13 -8.40 -6.69
CA THR A 368 5.01 -8.24 -7.64
C THR A 368 5.47 -7.91 -9.05
N ALA A 369 6.71 -7.42 -9.22
CA ALA A 369 7.37 -7.30 -10.52
C ALA A 369 8.35 -8.45 -10.82
N ALA A 370 8.30 -9.54 -10.07
CA ALA A 370 9.25 -10.65 -10.22
C ALA A 370 9.04 -11.51 -11.46
N SER A 371 7.83 -11.51 -12.01
CA SER A 371 7.48 -12.33 -13.17
C SER A 371 6.29 -11.78 -13.93
N VAL A 372 6.26 -12.03 -15.24
CA VAL A 372 5.13 -11.70 -16.13
C VAL A 372 4.80 -12.89 -17.01
N VAL A 373 3.53 -13.13 -17.23
CA VAL A 373 3.05 -14.19 -18.12
C VAL A 373 3.26 -13.79 -19.59
N LEU A 374 4.11 -14.53 -20.29
CA LEU A 374 4.32 -14.39 -21.73
C LEU A 374 3.28 -15.14 -22.56
N ALA A 375 3.03 -16.41 -22.22
CA ALA A 375 2.10 -17.24 -22.97
C ALA A 375 1.35 -18.20 -22.02
N ARG A 376 0.11 -18.51 -22.37
CA ARG A 376 -0.67 -19.63 -21.82
C ARG A 376 -1.08 -20.54 -22.97
N THR A 377 -0.66 -21.79 -22.92
CA THR A 377 -0.93 -22.82 -23.93
C THR A 377 -1.45 -24.09 -23.28
N GLY A 378 -1.83 -25.07 -24.06
CA GLY A 378 -2.18 -26.40 -23.54
C GLY A 378 -1.03 -27.09 -22.78
N ALA A 379 0.22 -26.73 -23.05
CA ALA A 379 1.39 -27.25 -22.36
C ALA A 379 1.63 -26.58 -20.98
N GLY A 380 1.05 -25.42 -20.72
CA GLY A 380 1.19 -24.66 -19.50
C GLY A 380 1.41 -23.17 -19.72
N THR A 381 1.82 -22.49 -18.64
CA THR A 381 2.11 -21.06 -18.63
C THR A 381 3.62 -20.82 -18.71
N ARG A 382 4.06 -19.95 -19.63
CA ARG A 382 5.44 -19.46 -19.66
C ARG A 382 5.52 -18.08 -19.04
N TYR A 383 6.56 -17.88 -18.24
CA TYR A 383 6.82 -16.63 -17.56
C TYR A 383 8.11 -16.01 -18.06
N LEU A 384 8.15 -14.69 -18.11
CA LEU A 384 9.38 -13.93 -18.13
C LEU A 384 9.71 -13.55 -16.69
N LEU A 385 10.84 -14.01 -16.18
CA LEU A 385 11.29 -13.68 -14.82
C LEU A 385 12.06 -12.37 -14.82
N ALA A 386 12.00 -11.64 -13.72
CA ALA A 386 12.76 -10.44 -13.53
C ALA A 386 14.28 -10.71 -13.55
N PRO A 387 15.11 -9.72 -13.93
CA PRO A 387 16.56 -9.92 -14.02
C PRO A 387 17.22 -10.14 -12.67
N TRP A 388 16.55 -9.78 -11.58
CA TRP A 388 17.04 -10.01 -10.21
C TRP A 388 16.64 -11.37 -9.61
N ILE A 389 15.95 -12.22 -10.34
CA ILE A 389 15.61 -13.56 -9.86
C ILE A 389 16.83 -14.49 -10.06
N ALA A 390 17.38 -14.99 -8.95
CA ALA A 390 18.53 -15.89 -8.93
C ALA A 390 18.13 -17.37 -8.99
N GLU A 391 16.98 -17.73 -8.37
CA GLU A 391 16.51 -19.10 -8.33
C GLU A 391 15.00 -19.14 -8.65
N ALA A 392 14.60 -20.12 -9.44
CA ALA A 392 13.21 -20.34 -9.81
C ALA A 392 12.84 -21.82 -9.70
N GLY A 393 11.69 -22.10 -9.13
CA GLY A 393 11.17 -23.45 -9.00
C GLY A 393 9.64 -23.48 -9.02
N VAL A 394 9.08 -24.64 -9.22
CA VAL A 394 7.64 -24.92 -9.15
C VAL A 394 7.34 -25.75 -7.91
N ARG A 395 6.30 -25.36 -7.21
CA ARG A 395 5.83 -26.04 -6.01
C ARG A 395 4.32 -26.33 -6.10
N ASP A 396 3.92 -27.46 -5.58
CA ASP A 396 2.51 -27.74 -5.29
C ASP A 396 2.23 -27.40 -3.82
N LEU A 397 1.32 -26.47 -3.57
CA LEU A 397 0.91 -26.11 -2.21
C LEU A 397 0.24 -27.27 -1.47
N ALA A 398 -0.38 -28.21 -2.18
CA ALA A 398 -0.98 -29.42 -1.56
C ALA A 398 0.07 -30.40 -1.00
N ALA A 399 1.33 -30.26 -1.43
CA ALA A 399 2.45 -31.09 -0.98
C ALA A 399 3.53 -30.22 -0.26
N PRO A 400 3.23 -29.63 0.90
CA PRO A 400 4.09 -28.63 1.54
C PRO A 400 5.47 -29.17 1.95
N ALA A 401 5.60 -30.47 2.19
CA ALA A 401 6.87 -31.11 2.54
C ALA A 401 7.75 -31.43 1.32
N ALA A 402 7.19 -31.44 0.10
CA ALA A 402 7.96 -31.66 -1.11
C ALA A 402 8.88 -30.46 -1.41
N ALA A 403 10.09 -30.74 -1.90
CA ALA A 403 10.97 -29.69 -2.38
C ALA A 403 10.38 -29.01 -3.63
N ALA A 404 10.69 -27.74 -3.85
CA ALA A 404 10.37 -27.09 -5.12
C ALA A 404 11.16 -27.76 -6.25
N ARG A 405 10.51 -28.06 -7.37
CA ARG A 405 11.17 -28.55 -8.57
C ARG A 405 11.80 -27.37 -9.30
N GLU A 406 13.09 -27.40 -9.46
CA GLU A 406 13.84 -26.35 -10.15
C GLU A 406 13.33 -26.15 -11.59
N LEU A 407 13.33 -24.91 -12.06
CA LEU A 407 13.05 -24.52 -13.43
C LEU A 407 14.33 -24.10 -14.14
N ALA A 408 14.63 -24.76 -15.25
CA ALA A 408 15.72 -24.36 -16.15
C ALA A 408 15.29 -23.11 -16.94
N VAL A 409 15.60 -21.91 -16.42
CA VAL A 409 15.27 -20.64 -17.03
C VAL A 409 16.24 -20.35 -18.19
N ALA A 410 15.71 -19.93 -19.34
CA ALA A 410 16.53 -19.57 -20.50
C ALA A 410 17.32 -18.27 -20.23
N PRO A 411 18.42 -18.01 -20.97
CA PRO A 411 19.25 -16.81 -20.76
C PRO A 411 18.50 -15.48 -20.91
N ASP A 412 17.41 -15.45 -21.69
CA ASP A 412 16.54 -14.29 -21.84
C ASP A 412 15.51 -14.14 -20.68
N GLY A 413 15.52 -15.06 -19.72
CA GLY A 413 14.66 -15.07 -18.56
C GLY A 413 13.32 -15.78 -18.77
N VAL A 414 13.11 -16.45 -19.90
CA VAL A 414 11.87 -17.20 -20.19
C VAL A 414 11.91 -18.58 -19.54
N THR A 415 10.83 -18.96 -18.84
CA THR A 415 10.72 -20.29 -18.23
C THR A 415 10.25 -21.33 -19.25
N PRO A 416 10.54 -22.64 -19.00
CA PRO A 416 9.78 -23.70 -19.64
C PRO A 416 8.28 -23.60 -19.27
N PRO A 417 7.38 -24.31 -19.98
CA PRO A 417 5.96 -24.33 -19.64
C PRO A 417 5.76 -24.87 -18.21
N VAL A 418 5.13 -24.09 -17.36
CA VAL A 418 4.72 -24.50 -16.01
C VAL A 418 3.29 -25.04 -16.12
N PRO A 419 3.02 -26.28 -15.73
CA PRO A 419 1.69 -26.85 -15.80
C PRO A 419 0.65 -25.98 -15.11
N ALA A 420 -0.46 -25.72 -15.78
CA ALA A 420 -1.57 -25.00 -15.18
C ALA A 420 -2.09 -25.77 -13.94
N PRO A 421 -2.59 -25.05 -12.91
CA PRO A 421 -3.25 -25.69 -11.79
C PRO A 421 -4.37 -26.61 -12.31
N ARG A 422 -4.47 -27.84 -11.79
CA ARG A 422 -5.54 -28.75 -12.17
C ARG A 422 -6.88 -28.12 -11.82
N PRO A 423 -7.90 -28.22 -12.70
CA PRO A 423 -9.24 -27.77 -12.34
C PRO A 423 -9.75 -28.54 -11.11
N ALA A 424 -10.51 -27.88 -10.26
CA ALA A 424 -11.16 -28.52 -9.13
C ALA A 424 -12.09 -29.63 -9.65
N GLY A 425 -11.80 -30.88 -9.31
CA GLY A 425 -12.70 -32.01 -9.55
C GLY A 425 -13.83 -32.07 -8.53
N ALA A 426 -14.82 -32.94 -8.74
CA ALA A 426 -15.86 -33.18 -7.76
C ALA A 426 -15.23 -33.73 -6.45
N GLY A 427 -15.07 -32.83 -5.46
CA GLY A 427 -14.55 -33.16 -4.14
C GLY A 427 -13.20 -32.55 -3.75
N GLY A 428 -12.48 -31.85 -4.65
CA GLY A 428 -11.19 -31.24 -4.31
C GLY A 428 -10.92 -29.89 -4.96
N CYS A 429 -9.98 -29.13 -4.43
CA CYS A 429 -9.59 -27.82 -5.00
C CYS A 429 -8.61 -27.88 -6.16
N GLY A 430 -8.32 -29.04 -6.69
CA GLY A 430 -7.28 -29.19 -7.70
C GLY A 430 -5.88 -28.84 -7.18
N GLY A 431 -4.86 -29.20 -7.93
CA GLY A 431 -3.49 -28.85 -7.59
C GLY A 431 -3.28 -27.34 -7.67
N THR A 432 -2.73 -26.75 -6.64
CA THR A 432 -2.33 -25.33 -6.60
C THR A 432 -0.85 -25.22 -6.91
N THR A 433 -0.52 -25.19 -8.19
CA THR A 433 0.85 -24.96 -8.66
C THR A 433 1.22 -23.50 -8.50
N VAL A 434 2.33 -23.20 -7.85
CA VAL A 434 2.88 -21.86 -7.65
C VAL A 434 4.34 -21.84 -8.05
N LEU A 435 4.85 -20.64 -8.40
CA LEU A 435 6.28 -20.40 -8.53
C LEU A 435 6.86 -20.10 -7.15
N GLN A 436 7.99 -20.70 -6.83
CA GLN A 436 8.87 -20.30 -5.75
C GLN A 436 10.09 -19.63 -6.36
N LEU A 437 10.25 -18.37 -6.08
CA LEU A 437 11.31 -17.51 -6.61
C LEU A 437 12.21 -17.05 -5.47
N ARG A 438 13.49 -16.83 -5.75
CA ARG A 438 14.43 -16.17 -4.85
C ARG A 438 15.07 -14.99 -5.57
N SER A 439 15.07 -13.85 -4.94
CA SER A 439 15.80 -12.68 -5.43
C SER A 439 17.30 -12.82 -5.19
N SER A 440 18.08 -12.12 -6.00
CA SER A 440 19.54 -12.11 -5.96
C SER A 440 20.08 -11.30 -4.78
N ALA A 441 21.19 -11.75 -4.19
CA ALA A 441 21.95 -11.01 -3.19
C ALA A 441 22.54 -9.67 -3.71
N ARG A 442 22.40 -9.37 -5.00
CA ARG A 442 22.79 -8.08 -5.59
C ARG A 442 21.78 -6.96 -5.35
N ILE A 443 20.59 -7.29 -4.82
CA ILE A 443 19.60 -6.30 -4.39
C ILE A 443 19.40 -6.38 -2.87
N VAL A 444 18.87 -5.31 -2.28
CA VAL A 444 18.69 -5.22 -0.81
C VAL A 444 17.69 -6.26 -0.29
N GLU A 445 16.66 -6.57 -1.07
CA GLU A 445 15.60 -7.51 -0.69
C GLU A 445 15.92 -8.92 -1.19
N ASP A 446 17.00 -9.53 -0.65
CA ASP A 446 17.39 -10.93 -0.93
C ASP A 446 16.55 -11.89 -0.07
N HIS A 447 15.50 -12.44 -0.66
CA HIS A 447 14.63 -13.42 0.00
C HIS A 447 13.91 -14.34 -1.00
N ALA A 448 13.42 -15.48 -0.51
CA ALA A 448 12.56 -16.37 -1.29
C ALA A 448 11.08 -16.08 -1.03
N PHE A 449 10.26 -16.16 -2.06
CA PHE A 449 8.82 -15.88 -2.01
C PHE A 449 8.02 -16.77 -2.98
N LEU A 450 6.69 -16.79 -2.80
CA LEU A 450 5.78 -17.54 -3.66
C LEU A 450 4.91 -16.60 -4.49
N VAL A 451 4.70 -16.94 -5.76
CA VAL A 451 3.73 -16.27 -6.62
C VAL A 451 2.81 -17.27 -7.32
N ALA A 452 1.52 -16.92 -7.39
CA ALA A 452 0.47 -17.74 -7.99
C ALA A 452 -0.07 -17.12 -9.26
N ASP A 453 -0.24 -17.88 -10.33
CA ASP A 453 -0.96 -17.45 -11.52
C ASP A 453 -2.47 -17.43 -11.26
N LEU A 454 -3.03 -16.25 -11.13
CA LEU A 454 -4.45 -16.00 -10.94
C LEU A 454 -5.12 -15.39 -12.19
N GLY A 455 -4.58 -15.65 -13.37
CA GLY A 455 -5.18 -15.24 -14.66
C GLY A 455 -4.63 -13.93 -15.22
N GLY A 456 -4.17 -13.00 -14.40
CA GLY A 456 -3.58 -11.73 -14.84
C GLY A 456 -2.23 -11.86 -15.55
N LEU A 457 -1.66 -10.74 -16.04
CA LEU A 457 -0.30 -10.72 -16.59
C LEU A 457 0.76 -10.88 -15.50
N GLY A 458 0.57 -10.25 -14.33
CA GLY A 458 1.45 -10.43 -13.16
C GLY A 458 0.89 -11.51 -12.23
N PRO A 459 1.64 -12.56 -11.89
CA PRO A 459 1.26 -13.49 -10.83
C PRO A 459 1.12 -12.79 -9.47
N ALA A 460 0.22 -13.29 -8.63
CA ALA A 460 -0.05 -12.72 -7.32
C ALA A 460 0.95 -13.22 -6.26
N HIS A 461 1.53 -12.32 -5.48
CA HIS A 461 2.42 -12.65 -4.37
C HIS A 461 1.64 -13.29 -3.22
N LEU A 462 2.13 -14.40 -2.65
CA LEU A 462 1.53 -15.11 -1.53
C LEU A 462 2.33 -14.89 -0.25
N SER A 463 1.69 -14.34 0.76
CA SER A 463 2.26 -14.14 2.08
C SER A 463 1.44 -14.80 3.19
N TRP A 464 2.01 -14.86 4.38
CA TRP A 464 1.39 -15.48 5.55
C TRP A 464 1.65 -14.68 6.82
N THR A 465 0.61 -14.46 7.61
CA THR A 465 0.70 -13.84 8.93
C THR A 465 0.24 -14.85 9.98
N PRO A 466 1.17 -15.42 10.78
CA PRO A 466 0.83 -16.40 11.80
C PRO A 466 0.06 -15.79 12.97
N LEU A 467 -0.65 -16.65 13.69
CA LEU A 467 -1.23 -16.28 14.97
C LEU A 467 -0.13 -15.79 15.91
N PRO A 468 -0.25 -14.57 16.48
CA PRO A 468 0.74 -14.06 17.42
C PRO A 468 0.68 -14.88 18.73
N ALA A 469 1.83 -15.16 19.32
CA ALA A 469 1.90 -15.72 20.67
C ALA A 469 1.25 -14.74 21.69
N PRO A 470 0.72 -15.24 22.80
CA PRO A 470 0.17 -14.39 23.86
C PRO A 470 1.16 -13.29 24.27
N GLY A 471 0.69 -12.04 24.36
CA GLY A 471 1.52 -10.88 24.72
C GLY A 471 2.48 -10.38 23.63
N VAL A 472 2.56 -11.02 22.47
CA VAL A 472 3.40 -10.59 21.35
C VAL A 472 2.57 -9.78 20.36
N PRO A 473 3.05 -8.60 19.90
CA PRO A 473 2.37 -7.82 18.87
C PRO A 473 2.16 -8.61 17.58
N SER A 474 1.12 -8.29 16.82
CA SER A 474 0.95 -8.80 15.46
C SER A 474 2.18 -8.51 14.63
N ARG A 475 2.66 -9.51 13.92
CA ARG A 475 3.79 -9.34 13.00
C ARG A 475 3.29 -8.88 11.64
N GLN A 476 4.19 -8.31 10.86
CA GLN A 476 3.99 -8.06 9.43
C GLN A 476 3.76 -9.39 8.70
N PRO A 477 3.08 -9.39 7.56
CA PRO A 477 3.07 -10.53 6.65
C PRO A 477 4.50 -11.02 6.40
N ARG A 478 4.67 -12.32 6.34
CA ARG A 478 5.96 -13.00 6.09
C ARG A 478 5.87 -13.76 4.79
N GLU A 479 7.02 -14.03 4.22
CA GLU A 479 7.11 -14.95 3.10
C GLU A 479 6.65 -16.36 3.52
N ALA A 480 5.90 -17.00 2.64
CA ALA A 480 5.28 -18.30 2.91
C ALA A 480 6.16 -19.51 2.52
N THR A 481 7.44 -19.28 2.26
CA THR A 481 8.39 -20.33 1.79
C THR A 481 8.91 -21.23 2.88
N GLY A 482 8.79 -20.84 4.16
CA GLY A 482 9.18 -21.67 5.29
C GLY A 482 8.15 -22.78 5.59
N PRO A 483 8.53 -23.85 6.34
CA PRO A 483 7.67 -25.02 6.59
C PRO A 483 6.29 -24.67 7.15
N LEU A 484 6.22 -23.74 8.10
CA LEU A 484 4.95 -23.32 8.70
C LEU A 484 4.06 -22.54 7.71
N GLY A 485 4.66 -21.67 6.90
CA GLY A 485 3.94 -20.92 5.86
C GLY A 485 3.40 -21.84 4.76
N LEU A 486 4.21 -22.80 4.32
CA LEU A 486 3.82 -23.82 3.36
C LEU A 486 2.68 -24.69 3.90
N ALA A 487 2.80 -25.18 5.15
CA ALA A 487 1.74 -25.94 5.80
C ALA A 487 0.44 -25.12 5.97
N ALA A 488 0.56 -23.82 6.23
CA ALA A 488 -0.57 -22.91 6.29
C ALA A 488 -1.29 -22.78 4.93
N TRP A 489 -0.53 -22.55 3.86
CA TRP A 489 -1.08 -22.46 2.51
C TRP A 489 -1.59 -23.80 1.97
N ALA A 490 -1.02 -24.94 2.37
CA ALA A 490 -1.57 -26.26 2.04
C ALA A 490 -3.03 -26.41 2.47
N ARG A 491 -3.41 -25.83 3.62
CA ARG A 491 -4.80 -25.83 4.11
C ARG A 491 -5.70 -24.82 3.40
N SER A 492 -5.13 -23.80 2.77
CA SER A 492 -5.92 -22.67 2.22
C SER A 492 -5.79 -22.51 0.69
N GLY A 493 -5.09 -23.41 0.01
CA GLY A 493 -4.85 -23.33 -1.44
C GLY A 493 -6.14 -23.24 -2.28
N CYS A 494 -7.21 -23.85 -1.82
CA CYS A 494 -8.55 -23.76 -2.45
C CYS A 494 -9.09 -22.33 -2.56
N LEU A 495 -8.63 -21.41 -1.73
CA LEU A 495 -9.11 -20.02 -1.74
C LEU A 495 -8.56 -19.24 -2.94
N LEU A 496 -7.54 -19.74 -3.62
CA LEU A 496 -6.93 -19.08 -4.79
C LEU A 496 -7.81 -19.21 -6.06
N GLY A 497 -8.52 -20.32 -6.21
CA GLY A 497 -9.36 -20.57 -7.39
C GLY A 497 -10.38 -19.45 -7.68
N PRO A 498 -11.22 -19.06 -6.70
CA PRO A 498 -12.20 -17.99 -6.87
C PRO A 498 -11.62 -16.57 -7.08
N LEU A 499 -10.31 -16.41 -6.96
CA LEU A 499 -9.62 -15.12 -7.18
C LEU A 499 -9.11 -14.95 -8.61
N ARG A 500 -9.29 -15.97 -9.47
CA ARG A 500 -8.85 -15.88 -10.87
C ARG A 500 -9.53 -14.72 -11.60
N ASP A 501 -8.77 -14.09 -12.48
CA ASP A 501 -9.20 -13.00 -13.37
C ASP A 501 -9.75 -11.76 -12.65
N SER A 502 -9.49 -11.65 -11.32
CA SER A 502 -9.97 -10.54 -10.50
C SER A 502 -8.96 -9.40 -10.33
N GLY A 503 -7.84 -9.40 -11.06
CA GLY A 503 -6.81 -8.36 -10.97
C GLY A 503 -6.06 -8.37 -9.62
N VAL A 504 -5.93 -9.53 -8.99
CA VAL A 504 -5.25 -9.68 -7.69
C VAL A 504 -3.74 -9.57 -7.87
N ARG A 505 -3.09 -8.75 -7.03
CA ARG A 505 -1.63 -8.58 -6.97
C ARG A 505 -0.97 -9.35 -5.84
N SER A 506 -1.68 -9.55 -4.72
CA SER A 506 -1.16 -10.28 -3.57
C SER A 506 -2.28 -10.92 -2.77
N VAL A 507 -1.98 -12.03 -2.10
CA VAL A 507 -2.90 -12.68 -1.15
C VAL A 507 -2.15 -12.95 0.16
N ASN A 508 -2.63 -12.39 1.26
CA ASN A 508 -2.12 -12.66 2.59
C ASN A 508 -3.08 -13.56 3.36
N ARG A 509 -2.59 -14.67 3.86
CA ARG A 509 -3.32 -15.55 4.76
C ARG A 509 -3.01 -15.18 6.21
N TRP A 510 -3.94 -14.54 6.89
CA TRP A 510 -3.77 -14.09 8.27
C TRP A 510 -4.53 -14.97 9.25
N GLU A 511 -3.80 -15.59 10.18
CA GLU A 511 -4.35 -16.32 11.32
C GLU A 511 -4.61 -15.32 12.45
N TYR A 512 -5.89 -14.98 12.70
CA TYR A 512 -6.18 -13.90 13.64
C TYR A 512 -6.73 -14.37 14.99
N ALA A 513 -7.29 -15.58 15.08
CA ALA A 513 -7.76 -16.14 16.34
C ALA A 513 -7.72 -17.68 16.35
N GLU A 514 -7.56 -18.25 17.54
CA GLU A 514 -7.75 -19.67 17.84
C GLU A 514 -8.90 -19.80 18.82
N GLN A 515 -9.74 -20.83 18.66
CA GLN A 515 -10.91 -21.08 19.47
C GLN A 515 -11.03 -22.55 19.84
N GLN A 516 -11.27 -22.83 21.12
CA GLN A 516 -11.70 -24.17 21.56
C GLN A 516 -13.13 -24.41 21.08
N LEU A 517 -13.33 -25.50 20.36
CA LEU A 517 -14.67 -25.89 19.88
C LEU A 517 -15.52 -26.44 21.03
N PRO A 518 -16.85 -26.20 21.00
CA PRO A 518 -17.79 -26.85 21.92
C PRO A 518 -17.66 -28.39 21.92
N GLU A 519 -18.12 -29.00 22.97
CA GLU A 519 -18.16 -30.48 23.13
C GLU A 519 -16.78 -31.14 23.03
N ARG A 520 -15.71 -30.39 23.32
CA ARG A 520 -14.31 -30.84 23.20
C ARG A 520 -13.94 -31.35 21.79
N ALA A 521 -14.57 -30.81 20.76
CA ALA A 521 -14.34 -31.22 19.36
C ALA A 521 -13.00 -30.72 18.79
N GLY A 522 -12.08 -30.29 19.64
CA GLY A 522 -10.75 -29.82 19.25
C GLY A 522 -10.65 -28.30 19.18
N ARG A 523 -9.63 -27.82 18.49
CA ARG A 523 -9.37 -26.39 18.29
C ARG A 523 -9.61 -26.00 16.85
N ALA A 524 -10.23 -24.86 16.65
CA ALA A 524 -10.42 -24.23 15.35
C ALA A 524 -9.50 -23.03 15.20
N LEU A 525 -9.04 -22.80 13.98
CA LEU A 525 -8.26 -21.62 13.60
C LEU A 525 -9.11 -20.70 12.73
N TRP A 526 -9.23 -19.44 13.12
CA TRP A 526 -9.87 -18.41 12.33
C TRP A 526 -8.84 -17.73 11.43
N VAL A 527 -9.10 -17.78 10.14
CA VAL A 527 -8.23 -17.27 9.09
C VAL A 527 -8.96 -16.22 8.28
N CYS A 528 -8.30 -15.13 7.97
CA CYS A 528 -8.74 -14.19 6.96
C CYS A 528 -7.74 -14.20 5.80
N ALA A 529 -8.15 -14.70 4.64
CA ALA A 529 -7.38 -14.61 3.41
C ALA A 529 -7.77 -13.31 2.69
N ARG A 530 -6.86 -12.34 2.69
CA ARG A 530 -7.06 -11.07 2.02
C ARG A 530 -6.39 -11.07 0.66
N ALA A 531 -7.17 -10.92 -0.39
CA ALA A 531 -6.71 -10.64 -1.73
C ALA A 531 -6.68 -9.13 -1.97
N GLU A 532 -5.51 -8.58 -2.24
CA GLU A 532 -5.34 -7.18 -2.66
C GLU A 532 -5.30 -7.10 -4.18
N THR A 533 -6.00 -6.11 -4.73
CA THR A 533 -5.98 -5.85 -6.17
C THR A 533 -5.01 -4.73 -6.50
N TRP A 534 -4.63 -4.60 -7.76
CA TRP A 534 -3.83 -3.48 -8.24
C TRP A 534 -4.51 -2.11 -8.07
N GLU A 535 -5.79 -2.10 -7.72
CA GLU A 535 -6.59 -0.89 -7.54
C GLU A 535 -6.78 -0.43 -6.10
N GLY A 536 -6.30 -1.21 -5.13
CA GLY A 536 -6.32 -0.87 -3.71
C GLY A 536 -7.26 -1.74 -2.88
N THR A 537 -8.59 -1.49 -2.88
CA THR A 537 -9.52 -2.32 -2.12
C THR A 537 -9.60 -3.72 -2.72
N GLY A 538 -9.64 -4.72 -1.85
CA GLY A 538 -9.67 -6.11 -2.26
C GLY A 538 -10.79 -6.88 -1.55
N ARG A 539 -10.72 -8.20 -1.62
CA ARG A 539 -11.65 -9.14 -1.02
C ARG A 539 -11.04 -9.79 0.21
N ALA A 540 -11.83 -9.99 1.25
CA ALA A 540 -11.49 -10.77 2.43
C ALA A 540 -12.36 -12.03 2.50
N ASP A 541 -11.74 -13.20 2.51
CA ASP A 541 -12.39 -14.48 2.73
C ASP A 541 -12.09 -14.96 4.15
N VAL A 542 -13.12 -15.06 4.98
CA VAL A 542 -12.99 -15.60 6.34
C VAL A 542 -13.24 -17.09 6.34
N VAL A 543 -12.32 -17.82 6.93
CA VAL A 543 -12.36 -19.29 7.00
C VAL A 543 -12.29 -19.72 8.45
N LEU A 544 -13.10 -20.72 8.80
CA LEU A 544 -12.99 -21.48 10.04
C LEU A 544 -12.37 -22.86 9.72
N GLU A 545 -11.09 -23.01 10.01
CA GLU A 545 -10.37 -24.28 9.89
C GLU A 545 -10.63 -25.11 11.16
N THR A 546 -11.25 -26.28 11.00
CA THR A 546 -11.53 -27.21 12.10
C THR A 546 -10.81 -28.54 11.88
N PRO A 547 -10.55 -29.34 12.92
CA PRO A 547 -9.88 -30.64 12.79
C PRO A 547 -10.58 -31.63 11.86
N ALA A 548 -11.91 -31.50 11.72
CA ALA A 548 -12.70 -32.40 10.88
C ALA A 548 -12.69 -32.03 9.38
N ARG A 549 -12.14 -30.88 9.02
CA ARG A 549 -12.08 -30.44 7.61
C ARG A 549 -10.73 -30.80 6.99
N THR A 550 -10.79 -31.50 5.88
CA THR A 550 -9.61 -31.70 5.03
C THR A 550 -9.31 -30.45 4.21
N PRO A 551 -8.06 -30.24 3.75
CA PRO A 551 -7.70 -29.09 2.90
C PRO A 551 -8.62 -28.93 1.69
N GLU A 552 -9.04 -30.04 1.07
CA GLU A 552 -9.90 -30.03 -0.12
C GLU A 552 -11.32 -29.52 0.15
N THR A 553 -11.78 -29.56 1.40
CA THR A 553 -13.13 -29.13 1.81
C THR A 553 -13.17 -27.70 2.37
N VAL A 554 -12.04 -27.03 2.46
CA VAL A 554 -11.98 -25.65 2.97
C VAL A 554 -12.68 -24.70 2.01
N ARG A 555 -13.70 -24.01 2.52
CA ARG A 555 -14.44 -22.96 1.82
C ARG A 555 -14.56 -21.75 2.73
N PRO A 556 -14.65 -20.54 2.17
CA PRO A 556 -14.94 -19.37 2.98
C PRO A 556 -16.24 -19.55 3.77
N LEU A 557 -16.20 -19.24 5.05
CA LEU A 557 -17.39 -19.09 5.88
C LEU A 557 -18.21 -17.89 5.40
N LEU A 558 -17.50 -16.83 5.03
CA LEU A 558 -18.05 -15.62 4.41
C LEU A 558 -17.00 -14.93 3.56
N THR A 559 -17.48 -14.16 2.60
CA THR A 559 -16.67 -13.33 1.71
C THR A 559 -17.14 -11.88 1.82
N VAL A 560 -16.20 -10.96 2.01
CA VAL A 560 -16.45 -9.52 2.07
C VAL A 560 -15.73 -8.86 0.89
N PRO A 561 -16.46 -8.39 -0.11
CA PRO A 561 -15.86 -7.66 -1.23
C PRO A 561 -15.50 -6.23 -0.83
N ASP A 562 -14.68 -5.59 -1.64
CA ASP A 562 -14.30 -4.16 -1.58
C ASP A 562 -13.95 -3.65 -0.17
N THR A 563 -13.23 -4.46 0.61
CA THR A 563 -12.88 -4.15 1.99
C THR A 563 -11.39 -3.84 2.15
N ALA A 564 -11.05 -2.98 3.12
CA ALA A 564 -9.70 -2.78 3.61
C ALA A 564 -9.36 -3.68 4.81
N ALA A 565 -10.33 -4.39 5.34
CA ALA A 565 -10.14 -5.26 6.51
C ALA A 565 -9.22 -6.44 6.21
N CYS A 566 -8.65 -7.03 7.24
CA CYS A 566 -7.62 -8.07 7.18
C CYS A 566 -6.31 -7.61 6.49
N GLY A 567 -6.20 -6.35 6.12
CA GLY A 567 -4.99 -5.76 5.58
C GLY A 567 -4.07 -5.24 6.68
N ARG A 568 -2.90 -4.77 6.28
CA ARG A 568 -1.87 -4.21 7.17
C ARG A 568 -2.41 -3.11 8.11
N PHE A 569 -3.38 -2.32 7.65
CA PHE A 569 -3.96 -1.18 8.37
C PHE A 569 -5.38 -1.43 8.89
N GLY A 570 -6.05 -2.50 8.44
CA GLY A 570 -7.41 -2.86 8.84
C GLY A 570 -7.42 -4.16 9.65
N GLN A 571 -6.78 -4.16 10.84
CA GLN A 571 -6.59 -5.37 11.64
C GLN A 571 -7.71 -5.63 12.66
N ASP A 572 -8.71 -4.76 12.76
CA ASP A 572 -9.87 -4.98 13.63
C ASP A 572 -10.94 -5.72 12.84
N VAL A 573 -11.11 -7.00 13.19
CA VAL A 573 -12.01 -7.94 12.51
C VAL A 573 -12.76 -8.74 13.56
N LEU A 574 -14.05 -8.91 13.33
CA LEU A 574 -14.92 -9.84 14.03
C LEU A 574 -15.76 -10.58 13.00
N ALA A 575 -15.71 -11.89 13.01
CA ALA A 575 -16.50 -12.71 12.10
C ALA A 575 -17.11 -13.91 12.83
N GLY A 576 -18.26 -14.37 12.36
CA GLY A 576 -18.90 -15.55 12.90
C GLY A 576 -19.83 -16.25 11.91
N GLY A 577 -20.17 -17.47 12.24
CA GLY A 577 -21.06 -18.27 11.43
C GLY A 577 -21.47 -19.58 12.10
N PRO A 578 -22.35 -20.36 11.45
CA PRO A 578 -22.84 -21.61 11.98
C PRO A 578 -21.76 -22.70 11.95
N TRP A 579 -21.76 -23.53 12.96
CA TRP A 579 -20.97 -24.74 13.04
C TRP A 579 -21.78 -25.86 13.68
N THR A 580 -21.65 -27.06 13.14
CA THR A 580 -22.33 -28.26 13.66
C THR A 580 -21.28 -29.15 14.33
N SER A 581 -21.56 -29.55 15.58
CA SER A 581 -20.68 -30.44 16.32
C SER A 581 -20.78 -31.90 15.82
N PRO A 582 -19.85 -32.77 16.19
CA PRO A 582 -19.92 -34.18 15.89
C PRO A 582 -21.19 -34.86 16.43
N SER A 583 -21.79 -34.35 17.51
CA SER A 583 -23.07 -34.83 18.06
C SER A 583 -24.29 -34.33 17.28
N GLY A 584 -24.12 -33.50 16.25
CA GLY A 584 -25.21 -32.88 15.49
C GLY A 584 -25.76 -31.59 16.11
N ALA A 585 -25.24 -31.12 17.25
CA ALA A 585 -25.68 -29.87 17.85
C ALA A 585 -25.16 -28.67 17.06
N ARG A 586 -26.05 -27.69 16.84
CA ARG A 586 -25.74 -26.47 16.08
C ARG A 586 -25.29 -25.36 17.02
N TYR A 587 -24.25 -24.67 16.62
CA TYR A 587 -23.66 -23.54 17.34
C TYR A 587 -23.45 -22.35 16.41
N LEU A 588 -23.57 -21.14 16.96
CA LEU A 588 -22.96 -19.92 16.40
C LEU A 588 -21.59 -19.78 17.02
N LEU A 589 -20.55 -19.84 16.20
CA LEU A 589 -19.18 -19.53 16.59
C LEU A 589 -18.81 -18.14 16.06
N ALA A 590 -18.02 -17.40 16.83
CA ALA A 590 -17.43 -16.15 16.35
C ALA A 590 -16.07 -15.91 16.98
N ALA A 591 -15.22 -15.20 16.24
CA ALA A 591 -13.95 -14.75 16.77
C ALA A 591 -13.59 -13.34 16.26
N GLY A 592 -13.01 -12.57 17.16
CA GLY A 592 -12.44 -11.27 16.88
C GLY A 592 -10.93 -11.30 16.86
N SER A 593 -10.34 -10.32 16.20
CA SER A 593 -8.90 -10.05 16.23
C SER A 593 -8.46 -9.62 17.65
N ARG A 594 -7.17 -9.43 17.84
CA ARG A 594 -6.54 -9.22 19.16
C ARG A 594 -7.12 -8.08 20.00
N HIS A 595 -7.67 -7.04 19.38
CA HIS A 595 -8.21 -5.88 20.09
C HIS A 595 -9.67 -6.09 20.55
N VAL A 596 -10.34 -7.16 20.13
CA VAL A 596 -11.69 -7.51 20.59
C VAL A 596 -11.60 -8.09 21.99
N VAL A 597 -12.28 -7.47 22.95
CA VAL A 597 -12.30 -7.85 24.37
C VAL A 597 -13.67 -8.32 24.84
N GLY A 598 -14.67 -8.28 23.99
CA GLY A 598 -16.00 -8.80 24.29
C GLY A 598 -16.80 -8.92 23.01
N ILE A 599 -17.66 -9.94 22.93
CA ILE A 599 -18.53 -10.21 21.78
C ILE A 599 -19.97 -10.31 22.26
N THR A 600 -20.89 -9.63 21.59
CA THR A 600 -22.33 -9.72 21.81
C THR A 600 -22.99 -10.24 20.54
N ALA A 601 -23.79 -11.26 20.66
CA ALA A 601 -24.67 -11.75 19.61
C ALA A 601 -26.09 -11.28 19.85
N GLY A 602 -26.75 -10.83 18.79
CA GLY A 602 -28.16 -10.46 18.73
C GLY A 602 -28.90 -11.18 17.60
N GLY A 603 -30.21 -10.99 17.50
CA GLY A 603 -31.05 -11.66 16.53
C GLY A 603 -31.47 -13.05 16.99
N ALA A 604 -31.28 -14.08 16.16
CA ALA A 604 -31.65 -15.46 16.44
C ALA A 604 -30.91 -16.08 17.64
N VAL A 605 -29.72 -15.58 17.95
CA VAL A 605 -28.91 -15.96 19.12
C VAL A 605 -28.66 -14.73 19.96
N ARG A 606 -29.09 -14.74 21.23
CA ARG A 606 -28.87 -13.65 22.18
C ARG A 606 -27.94 -14.13 23.29
N ALA A 607 -26.67 -13.76 23.19
CA ALA A 607 -25.65 -14.14 24.17
C ALA A 607 -24.48 -13.15 24.17
N ARG A 608 -23.68 -13.21 25.25
CA ARG A 608 -22.47 -12.39 25.38
C ARG A 608 -21.31 -13.26 25.85
N ALA A 609 -20.10 -12.94 25.39
CA ALA A 609 -18.87 -13.51 25.89
C ALA A 609 -17.86 -12.40 26.19
N GLN A 610 -17.09 -12.60 27.25
CA GLN A 610 -15.87 -11.82 27.49
C GLN A 610 -14.73 -12.43 26.67
N GLY A 611 -13.84 -11.56 26.18
CA GLY A 611 -12.72 -11.98 25.32
C GLY A 611 -13.07 -11.97 23.84
N ARG A 612 -12.19 -12.56 23.03
CA ARG A 612 -12.22 -12.45 21.57
C ARG A 612 -12.83 -13.66 20.86
N VAL A 613 -13.33 -14.66 21.58
CA VAL A 613 -13.98 -15.84 21.01
C VAL A 613 -15.36 -16.04 21.64
N PHE A 614 -16.28 -16.55 20.85
CA PHE A 614 -17.67 -16.70 21.24
C PHE A 614 -18.21 -18.04 20.72
N ALA A 615 -18.99 -18.74 21.55
CA ALA A 615 -19.74 -19.92 21.15
C ALA A 615 -21.09 -19.94 21.90
N ALA A 616 -22.16 -20.11 21.17
CA ALA A 616 -23.47 -20.29 21.76
C ALA A 616 -24.31 -21.31 20.96
N ARG A 617 -25.17 -22.10 21.60
CA ARG A 617 -26.10 -22.97 20.90
C ARG A 617 -27.06 -22.16 20.03
N ALA A 618 -27.26 -22.62 18.80
CA ALA A 618 -28.14 -22.00 17.80
C ALA A 618 -29.08 -23.04 17.20
N PRO A 619 -30.17 -23.40 17.90
CA PRO A 619 -31.01 -24.52 17.48
C PRO A 619 -31.82 -24.25 16.20
N GLY A 620 -31.95 -22.99 15.78
CA GLY A 620 -32.70 -22.59 14.59
C GLY A 620 -31.82 -21.96 13.50
N ALA A 621 -32.33 -21.93 12.27
CA ALA A 621 -31.79 -21.13 11.19
C ALA A 621 -32.31 -19.69 11.35
N GLY A 622 -31.46 -18.74 11.61
CA GLY A 622 -31.82 -17.33 11.71
C GLY A 622 -30.57 -16.43 11.64
N ALA A 623 -30.74 -15.21 11.11
CA ALA A 623 -29.66 -14.26 11.03
C ALA A 623 -29.21 -13.84 12.44
N ALA A 624 -27.93 -13.96 12.68
CA ALA A 624 -27.28 -13.43 13.86
C ALA A 624 -26.58 -12.11 13.53
N VAL A 625 -26.57 -11.22 14.50
CA VAL A 625 -25.84 -9.95 14.44
C VAL A 625 -24.74 -10.01 15.49
N LEU A 626 -23.52 -9.65 15.11
CA LEU A 626 -22.37 -9.67 16.02
C LEU A 626 -21.85 -8.25 16.21
N ASP A 627 -21.67 -7.88 17.48
CA ASP A 627 -21.01 -6.63 17.87
C ASP A 627 -19.84 -6.95 18.80
N GLY A 628 -18.66 -6.41 18.45
CA GLY A 628 -17.44 -6.52 19.23
C GLY A 628 -17.16 -5.25 20.00
N ARG A 629 -16.71 -5.38 21.25
CA ARG A 629 -16.14 -4.29 22.03
C ARG A 629 -14.64 -4.37 21.92
N LEU A 630 -14.01 -3.29 21.51
CA LEU A 630 -12.56 -3.16 21.41
C LEU A 630 -11.94 -2.74 22.75
N ALA A 631 -10.65 -3.00 22.91
CA ALA A 631 -9.91 -2.68 24.13
C ALA A 631 -9.85 -1.18 24.44
N ASP A 632 -9.94 -0.33 23.43
CA ASP A 632 -10.01 1.15 23.55
C ASP A 632 -11.44 1.67 23.82
N GLY A 633 -12.42 0.78 23.96
CA GLY A 633 -13.83 1.13 24.16
C GLY A 633 -14.63 1.27 22.88
N GLY A 634 -14.00 1.21 21.72
CA GLY A 634 -14.66 1.27 20.40
C GLY A 634 -15.59 0.08 20.16
N LEU A 635 -16.55 0.25 19.25
CA LEU A 635 -17.45 -0.79 18.78
C LEU A 635 -17.06 -1.25 17.38
N LEU A 636 -17.06 -2.55 17.16
CA LEU A 636 -16.76 -3.21 15.89
C LEU A 636 -17.98 -4.02 15.46
N ARG A 637 -18.56 -3.65 14.31
CA ARG A 637 -19.60 -4.47 13.68
C ARG A 637 -18.98 -5.74 13.10
N GLY A 638 -19.44 -6.89 13.53
CA GLY A 638 -19.01 -8.19 13.04
C GLY A 638 -19.68 -8.59 11.72
N TRP A 639 -19.01 -9.43 10.98
CA TRP A 639 -19.54 -10.11 9.80
C TRP A 639 -20.14 -11.45 10.21
N THR A 640 -21.32 -11.76 9.69
CA THR A 640 -22.00 -13.02 9.95
C THR A 640 -22.31 -13.74 8.64
N ALA A 641 -21.98 -15.04 8.58
CA ALA A 641 -22.50 -15.90 7.55
C ALA A 641 -24.01 -16.09 7.81
N ALA A 642 -24.83 -15.94 6.77
CA ALA A 642 -26.22 -16.30 6.84
C ALA A 642 -26.33 -17.80 7.16
N GLY A 643 -27.14 -18.16 8.13
CA GLY A 643 -27.44 -19.56 8.39
C GLY A 643 -28.11 -20.15 7.15
N GLY A 644 -27.45 -21.09 6.48
CA GLY A 644 -28.05 -21.94 5.44
C GLY A 644 -29.04 -22.92 6.02
#